data_98402f024a5b89e76e444374f68dc30b
#
_entry.id   98402f024a5b89e76e444374f68dc30b
#
_cell.length_a   1.000
_cell.length_b   1.000
_cell.length_c   1.000
_cell.angle_alpha   90.00
_cell.angle_beta   90.00
_cell.angle_gamma   90.00
#
_symmetry.space_group_name_H-M   'P 1'
#
loop_
_entity.id
_entity.type
_entity.pdbx_description
1 polymer ?
#
loop_
_entity_poly.entity_id
_entity_poly.type
_entity_poly.pdbx_seq_one_letter_code
_entity_poly.pdbx_strand_id
1 'polypeptide(L)'
;MRFSLNLLTLALLSATGAVTAADFGIQHANTAKVKQAAYQCKQCKIPAVHTGSVTASLGYVDSSDSHAGNAFGTNDEGVVAGVDANVSYLNAEGYRSQLQAHQLGMDNGFVSARSGKIGEYKVELDYRNITTWQDEAQTQLWHHGGMLTPSESVRFVDLKLERQQAGLGFEYQINEDLNTYVRYDREDKTGSKSASLMSPRPINFAQPVDESTDKLSAGVVLSGANWMTDISYHGSQYKNNINHMSLPYAYDVYAATPDNQAHQLAVAGQYRLDATVLNGRVVAGRMIQDDNLIQVAGNPLQNWDGQVDTLDAKLAATSMLTPRLRVGGSVDYSKRDNDSSVYEFMQPRLSYDPLSNSFKQNTVLDIERQTVKLNTAYRLAQGYRLQAGYDYKQVERSYGEREQTRDNTLWAELDIRKFDTVRFEIKASHGIRGGSAYEASELTSSEEQSLLRKFNLADRNRTELELGTQYTPANWMSLDLTVHYAIDSFDERKGDDTVLGLHESRDYGYDLNLNLFLSDNLTAYGFAGQQWIDSEQAGDQANIWYADINDSFINLGAGVAYSGLLDDRLTVGADYLFANSNGETLVDANLTGSTSYGDYYSFNHSVELYGEYALSESMQLKLAYQYERFYDTDASEVGVDAITGLTTLGLGNHNYNAHQLMLSFSYIL
;
A
#
# COMPACT_ATOMS: atom_id res chain seq x y z
N MET A 1 2.35 7.24 -0.96
CA MET A 1 1.64 5.96 -1.24
C MET A 1 2.51 4.79 -0.81
N ARG A 2 2.17 4.09 0.25
CA ARG A 2 2.89 2.88 0.64
C ARG A 2 2.43 1.75 -0.27
N PHE A 3 3.31 1.23 -1.10
CA PHE A 3 3.07 -0.02 -1.82
C PHE A 3 3.05 -1.16 -0.81
N SER A 4 1.87 -1.61 -0.43
CA SER A 4 1.73 -2.93 0.16
C SER A 4 1.98 -3.95 -0.96
N LEU A 5 3.16 -4.57 -0.98
CA LEU A 5 3.39 -5.77 -1.79
C LEU A 5 2.43 -6.84 -1.27
N ASN A 6 1.31 -7.00 -1.94
CA ASN A 6 0.39 -8.09 -1.66
C ASN A 6 1.12 -9.42 -1.89
N LEU A 7 0.96 -10.36 -0.98
CA LEU A 7 1.41 -11.76 -1.12
C LEU A 7 1.06 -12.38 -2.49
N LEU A 8 0.02 -11.86 -3.14
CA LEU A 8 -0.37 -12.23 -4.51
C LEU A 8 0.68 -11.81 -5.56
N THR A 9 1.35 -10.68 -5.37
CA THR A 9 2.40 -10.21 -6.29
C THR A 9 3.65 -11.05 -6.13
N LEU A 10 3.95 -11.53 -4.92
CA LEU A 10 5.07 -12.44 -4.67
C LEU A 10 4.80 -13.83 -5.25
N ALA A 11 3.57 -14.34 -5.18
CA ALA A 11 3.17 -15.60 -5.79
C ALA A 11 3.17 -15.52 -7.34
N LEU A 12 2.84 -14.37 -7.91
CA LEU A 12 2.92 -14.14 -9.35
C LEU A 12 4.37 -13.97 -9.84
N LEU A 13 5.24 -13.37 -9.05
CA LEU A 13 6.68 -13.26 -9.34
C LEU A 13 7.39 -14.62 -9.22
N SER A 14 7.01 -15.47 -8.27
CA SER A 14 7.54 -16.83 -8.18
C SER A 14 7.04 -17.75 -9.30
N ALA A 15 5.85 -17.51 -9.84
CA ALA A 15 5.35 -18.24 -11.01
C ALA A 15 6.01 -17.83 -12.34
N THR A 16 6.57 -16.62 -12.41
CA THR A 16 7.34 -16.19 -13.60
C THR A 16 8.79 -16.68 -13.59
N GLY A 17 9.32 -17.13 -12.43
CA GLY A 17 10.66 -17.69 -12.29
C GLY A 17 10.79 -19.17 -12.71
N ALA A 18 9.69 -19.88 -12.96
CA ALA A 18 9.72 -21.20 -13.58
C ALA A 18 9.77 -21.08 -15.11
N VAL A 19 10.68 -20.26 -15.63
CA VAL A 19 11.05 -20.33 -17.04
C VAL A 19 11.83 -21.63 -17.25
N THR A 20 11.14 -22.61 -17.80
CA THR A 20 11.68 -23.61 -18.70
C THR A 20 13.18 -23.85 -18.48
N ALA A 21 13.54 -24.75 -17.59
CA ALA A 21 14.71 -25.54 -17.87
C ALA A 21 14.53 -26.00 -19.33
N ALA A 22 15.38 -25.48 -20.23
CA ALA A 22 15.35 -25.92 -21.61
C ALA A 22 15.38 -27.44 -21.55
N ASP A 23 14.41 -28.09 -22.16
CA ASP A 23 14.42 -29.53 -22.34
C ASP A 23 15.64 -29.84 -23.20
N PHE A 24 16.75 -30.19 -22.55
CA PHE A 24 17.98 -30.57 -23.22
C PHE A 24 17.89 -31.94 -23.87
N GLY A 25 16.67 -32.38 -24.27
CA GLY A 25 16.45 -33.65 -24.93
C GLY A 25 16.52 -34.86 -23.98
N ILE A 26 16.48 -34.65 -22.65
CA ILE A 26 16.48 -35.72 -21.64
C ILE A 26 15.26 -36.63 -21.77
N GLN A 27 14.14 -36.12 -22.28
CA GLN A 27 12.94 -36.93 -22.57
C GLN A 27 13.18 -38.04 -23.61
N HIS A 28 14.19 -37.88 -24.46
CA HIS A 28 14.59 -38.87 -25.46
C HIS A 28 15.80 -39.71 -25.05
N ALA A 29 16.35 -39.44 -23.85
CA ALA A 29 17.46 -40.24 -23.34
C ALA A 29 16.97 -41.64 -22.94
N ASN A 30 17.68 -42.67 -23.44
CA ASN A 30 17.37 -44.06 -23.08
C ASN A 30 17.77 -44.31 -21.60
N THR A 31 16.85 -44.01 -20.70
CA THR A 31 17.05 -44.16 -19.24
C THR A 31 17.10 -45.61 -18.77
N ALA A 32 16.69 -46.58 -19.60
CA ALA A 32 16.73 -48.00 -19.24
C ALA A 32 18.16 -48.56 -19.02
N LYS A 33 19.17 -47.88 -19.52
CA LYS A 33 20.59 -48.26 -19.34
C LYS A 33 21.33 -47.44 -18.24
N VAL A 34 20.62 -46.48 -17.61
CA VAL A 34 21.22 -45.67 -16.56
C VAL A 34 21.24 -46.47 -15.25
N LYS A 35 22.44 -46.86 -14.82
CA LYS A 35 22.63 -47.45 -13.48
C LYS A 35 22.47 -46.34 -12.43
N GLN A 36 21.26 -46.13 -11.93
CA GLN A 36 20.94 -45.11 -10.91
C GLN A 36 21.89 -45.16 -9.71
N ALA A 37 22.37 -46.34 -9.30
CA ALA A 37 23.35 -46.52 -8.23
C ALA A 37 24.73 -45.90 -8.53
N ALA A 38 25.08 -45.67 -9.81
CA ALA A 38 26.33 -45.03 -10.20
C ALA A 38 26.29 -43.49 -10.11
N TYR A 39 25.09 -42.91 -10.01
CA TYR A 39 24.87 -41.48 -9.89
C TYR A 39 24.47 -41.04 -8.48
N GLN A 40 24.74 -41.87 -7.46
CA GLN A 40 24.65 -41.40 -6.09
C GLN A 40 25.66 -40.26 -5.95
N CYS A 41 25.14 -39.03 -5.84
CA CYS A 41 25.94 -37.85 -5.59
C CYS A 41 26.69 -38.01 -4.29
N LYS A 42 28.00 -38.34 -4.36
CA LYS A 42 28.85 -38.50 -3.18
C LYS A 42 29.12 -37.14 -2.47
N GLN A 43 28.76 -36.03 -3.12
CA GLN A 43 28.90 -34.66 -2.59
C GLN A 43 27.58 -34.08 -2.03
N CYS A 44 26.46 -34.81 -2.10
CA CYS A 44 25.18 -34.34 -1.62
C CYS A 44 24.93 -34.55 -0.12
N LYS A 45 25.96 -34.73 0.68
CA LYS A 45 25.83 -34.48 2.12
C LYS A 45 25.89 -32.96 2.28
N ILE A 46 24.71 -32.33 2.37
CA ILE A 46 24.63 -30.95 2.82
C ILE A 46 25.17 -30.96 4.25
N PRO A 47 26.35 -30.37 4.54
CA PRO A 47 26.80 -30.27 5.92
C PRO A 47 25.76 -29.44 6.69
N ALA A 48 25.60 -29.65 7.97
CA ALA A 48 24.84 -28.76 8.82
C ALA A 48 25.53 -27.38 8.71
N VAL A 49 24.82 -26.40 8.16
CA VAL A 49 25.36 -25.07 7.92
C VAL A 49 24.49 -24.07 8.66
N HIS A 50 25.13 -23.28 9.50
CA HIS A 50 24.59 -22.05 10.02
C HIS A 50 25.09 -20.92 9.12
N THR A 51 24.21 -20.04 8.68
CA THR A 51 24.56 -18.87 7.88
C THR A 51 23.75 -17.68 8.33
N GLY A 52 24.33 -16.51 8.18
CA GLY A 52 23.65 -15.26 8.50
C GLY A 52 24.41 -14.41 9.51
N SER A 53 23.70 -13.52 10.18
CA SER A 53 24.30 -12.60 11.14
C SER A 53 23.34 -12.26 12.29
N VAL A 54 23.91 -11.89 13.42
CA VAL A 54 23.24 -11.27 14.54
C VAL A 54 23.94 -9.96 14.86
N THR A 55 23.19 -8.89 14.96
CA THR A 55 23.68 -7.54 15.20
C THR A 55 23.04 -6.97 16.46
N ALA A 56 23.87 -6.49 17.40
CA ALA A 56 23.41 -5.71 18.54
C ALA A 56 23.81 -4.25 18.33
N SER A 57 22.88 -3.35 18.49
CA SER A 57 23.03 -1.92 18.27
C SER A 57 22.75 -1.14 19.54
N LEU A 58 23.57 -0.12 19.80
CA LEU A 58 23.40 0.85 20.87
C LEU A 58 23.57 2.24 20.27
N GLY A 59 22.67 3.14 20.57
CA GLY A 59 22.69 4.46 19.98
C GLY A 59 22.13 5.55 20.87
N TYR A 60 22.12 6.74 20.32
CA TYR A 60 21.56 7.93 20.91
C TYR A 60 20.70 8.65 19.88
N VAL A 61 19.47 8.99 20.24
CA VAL A 61 18.51 9.74 19.43
C VAL A 61 18.26 11.10 20.09
N ASP A 62 18.28 12.15 19.26
CA ASP A 62 17.93 13.51 19.63
C ASP A 62 16.97 14.05 18.56
N SER A 63 15.79 14.45 18.98
CA SER A 63 14.73 14.91 18.08
C SER A 63 14.00 16.10 18.68
N SER A 64 13.58 17.03 17.84
CA SER A 64 12.78 18.18 18.27
C SER A 64 11.28 17.91 18.29
N ASP A 65 10.83 16.77 17.74
CA ASP A 65 9.41 16.41 17.65
C ASP A 65 9.20 14.89 17.56
N SER A 66 8.10 14.39 18.12
CA SER A 66 7.74 12.97 18.13
C SER A 66 7.51 12.39 16.73
N HIS A 67 7.14 13.19 15.75
CA HIS A 67 6.94 12.79 14.34
C HIS A 67 8.22 12.18 13.72
N ALA A 68 9.41 12.58 14.20
CA ALA A 68 10.68 11.97 13.79
C ALA A 68 10.78 10.47 14.12
N GLY A 69 9.98 9.96 15.06
CA GLY A 69 9.88 8.54 15.35
C GLY A 69 9.48 7.69 14.15
N ASN A 70 8.75 8.25 13.19
CA ASN A 70 8.42 7.57 11.93
C ASN A 70 9.66 7.30 11.05
N ALA A 71 10.71 8.10 11.17
CA ALA A 71 11.97 7.91 10.44
C ALA A 71 12.92 6.94 11.16
N PHE A 72 13.01 7.04 12.50
CA PHE A 72 13.99 6.28 13.28
C PHE A 72 13.45 4.97 13.88
N GLY A 73 12.12 4.75 13.82
CA GLY A 73 11.48 3.57 14.39
C GLY A 73 11.28 3.63 15.90
N THR A 74 11.58 4.77 16.51
CA THR A 74 11.31 5.11 17.92
C THR A 74 11.29 6.61 18.09
N ASN A 75 10.46 7.13 19.01
CA ASN A 75 10.52 8.52 19.45
C ASN A 75 11.16 8.68 20.85
N ASP A 76 11.75 7.63 21.38
CA ASP A 76 12.50 7.70 22.63
C ASP A 76 13.74 8.57 22.43
N GLU A 77 13.80 9.69 23.15
CA GLU A 77 15.00 10.51 23.21
C GLU A 77 16.04 9.89 24.14
N GLY A 78 17.31 10.03 23.78
CA GLY A 78 18.44 9.54 24.56
C GLY A 78 18.96 8.19 24.08
N VAL A 79 19.29 7.32 25.03
CA VAL A 79 19.93 6.03 24.69
C VAL A 79 18.92 5.01 24.23
N VAL A 80 19.13 4.48 23.02
CA VAL A 80 18.30 3.43 22.41
C VAL A 80 19.14 2.20 22.13
N ALA A 81 18.51 1.03 22.15
CA ALA A 81 19.18 -0.24 21.83
C ALA A 81 18.28 -1.12 20.98
N GLY A 82 18.89 -1.85 20.04
CA GLY A 82 18.17 -2.75 19.17
C GLY A 82 18.96 -4.01 18.85
N VAL A 83 18.23 -5.06 18.45
CA VAL A 83 18.83 -6.31 17.98
C VAL A 83 18.24 -6.65 16.61
N ASP A 84 19.13 -6.93 15.66
CA ASP A 84 18.80 -7.46 14.34
C ASP A 84 19.37 -8.86 14.21
N ALA A 85 18.65 -9.74 13.53
CA ALA A 85 19.11 -11.10 13.25
C ALA A 85 18.59 -11.57 11.89
N ASN A 86 19.45 -12.25 11.14
CA ASN A 86 19.07 -12.97 9.94
C ASN A 86 19.87 -14.27 9.91
N VAL A 87 19.29 -15.32 10.49
CA VAL A 87 19.99 -16.59 10.71
C VAL A 87 19.24 -17.71 10.01
N SER A 88 19.94 -18.53 9.28
CA SER A 88 19.44 -19.74 8.64
C SER A 88 20.22 -20.95 9.07
N TYR A 89 19.52 -22.05 9.30
CA TYR A 89 20.09 -23.36 9.58
C TYR A 89 19.50 -24.39 8.63
N LEU A 90 20.33 -25.24 8.09
CA LEU A 90 19.95 -26.38 7.26
C LEU A 90 20.87 -27.56 7.57
N ASN A 91 20.33 -28.76 7.76
CA ASN A 91 21.11 -29.96 7.94
C ASN A 91 20.86 -31.03 6.85
N ALA A 92 21.65 -32.08 6.87
CA ALA A 92 21.59 -33.17 5.90
C ALA A 92 20.27 -33.96 5.94
N GLU A 93 19.53 -33.90 7.04
CA GLU A 93 18.26 -34.61 7.24
C GLU A 93 17.06 -33.78 6.75
N GLY A 94 17.31 -32.55 6.25
CA GLY A 94 16.28 -31.64 5.73
C GLY A 94 15.60 -30.77 6.79
N TYR A 95 16.13 -30.73 8.02
CA TYR A 95 15.67 -29.73 9.00
C TYR A 95 16.16 -28.36 8.60
N ARG A 96 15.24 -27.41 8.47
CA ARG A 96 15.49 -26.03 8.15
C ARG A 96 14.89 -25.12 9.21
N SER A 97 15.67 -24.18 9.71
CA SER A 97 15.20 -23.10 10.57
C SER A 97 15.68 -21.77 10.04
N GLN A 98 14.84 -20.75 10.16
CA GLN A 98 15.14 -19.36 9.81
C GLN A 98 14.64 -18.46 10.92
N LEU A 99 15.47 -17.51 11.32
CA LEU A 99 15.13 -16.45 12.26
C LEU A 99 15.45 -15.12 11.59
N GLN A 100 14.47 -14.25 11.52
CA GLN A 100 14.62 -12.87 11.10
C GLN A 100 14.11 -11.97 12.22
N ALA A 101 14.91 -11.00 12.59
CA ALA A 101 14.52 -9.98 13.56
C ALA A 101 15.07 -8.64 13.09
N HIS A 102 14.34 -7.59 13.33
CA HIS A 102 14.73 -6.23 12.99
C HIS A 102 14.29 -5.28 14.08
N GLN A 103 15.24 -4.44 14.54
CA GLN A 103 15.02 -3.40 15.54
C GLN A 103 14.30 -3.88 16.81
N LEU A 104 14.56 -5.13 17.27
CA LEU A 104 13.98 -5.61 18.53
C LEU A 104 14.50 -4.79 19.69
N GLY A 105 13.61 -4.22 20.46
CA GLY A 105 13.90 -3.30 21.56
C GLY A 105 13.58 -1.84 21.23
N MET A 106 13.19 -1.52 19.98
CA MET A 106 12.62 -0.24 19.57
C MET A 106 11.10 -0.37 19.38
N ASP A 107 10.39 0.75 19.23
CA ASP A 107 8.93 0.76 19.07
C ASP A 107 8.48 0.12 17.75
N ASN A 108 9.30 0.20 16.70
CA ASN A 108 9.04 -0.43 15.42
C ASN A 108 9.99 -1.61 15.22
N GLY A 109 9.51 -2.81 15.49
CA GLY A 109 10.33 -4.00 15.36
C GLY A 109 9.54 -5.22 14.95
N PHE A 110 10.23 -6.23 14.41
CA PHE A 110 9.61 -7.52 14.13
C PHE A 110 10.56 -8.69 14.40
N VAL A 111 9.96 -9.83 14.65
CA VAL A 111 10.63 -11.13 14.64
C VAL A 111 9.78 -12.14 13.88
N SER A 112 10.42 -12.93 13.01
CA SER A 112 9.82 -14.05 12.29
C SER A 112 10.70 -15.27 12.45
N ALA A 113 10.15 -16.34 12.97
CA ALA A 113 10.82 -17.63 13.14
C ALA A 113 10.08 -18.71 12.36
N ARG A 114 10.79 -19.41 11.51
CA ARG A 114 10.28 -20.53 10.74
C ARG A 114 11.14 -21.75 11.00
N SER A 115 10.51 -22.88 11.31
CA SER A 115 11.24 -24.11 11.55
C SER A 115 10.45 -25.32 11.07
N GLY A 116 11.14 -26.31 10.53
CA GLY A 116 10.47 -27.52 10.08
C GLY A 116 11.40 -28.47 9.35
N LYS A 117 10.83 -29.51 8.78
CA LYS A 117 11.51 -30.48 7.95
C LYS A 117 10.98 -30.41 6.53
N ILE A 118 11.85 -30.15 5.58
CA ILE A 118 11.50 -29.98 4.16
C ILE A 118 10.70 -31.19 3.68
N GLY A 119 9.49 -30.93 3.12
CA GLY A 119 8.59 -31.99 2.61
C GLY A 119 7.79 -32.73 3.69
N GLU A 120 7.87 -32.34 4.96
CA GLU A 120 7.08 -32.94 6.04
C GLU A 120 6.23 -31.90 6.77
N TYR A 121 6.85 -30.92 7.44
CA TYR A 121 6.12 -29.91 8.19
C TYR A 121 6.89 -28.59 8.30
N LYS A 122 6.16 -27.51 8.56
CA LYS A 122 6.67 -26.17 8.84
C LYS A 122 5.84 -25.51 9.95
N VAL A 123 6.52 -24.88 10.90
CA VAL A 123 5.95 -24.00 11.93
C VAL A 123 6.44 -22.59 11.68
N GLU A 124 5.57 -21.61 11.79
CA GLU A 124 5.87 -20.19 11.65
C GLU A 124 5.38 -19.43 12.88
N LEU A 125 6.22 -18.56 13.41
CA LEU A 125 5.92 -17.63 14.48
C LEU A 125 6.33 -16.24 14.02
N ASP A 126 5.40 -15.30 14.06
CA ASP A 126 5.64 -13.93 13.68
C ASP A 126 5.16 -13.00 14.78
N TYR A 127 5.96 -11.98 15.08
CA TYR A 127 5.56 -10.86 15.91
C TYR A 127 6.04 -9.56 15.26
N ARG A 128 5.19 -8.55 15.26
CA ARG A 128 5.52 -7.22 14.74
C ARG A 128 4.88 -6.15 15.60
N ASN A 129 5.65 -5.13 15.93
CA ASN A 129 5.17 -3.87 16.47
C ASN A 129 5.36 -2.76 15.44
N ILE A 130 4.34 -1.94 15.22
CA ILE A 130 4.37 -0.78 14.34
C ILE A 130 3.70 0.37 15.07
N THR A 131 4.48 1.36 15.42
CA THR A 131 4.01 2.63 15.97
C THR A 131 4.07 3.71 14.89
N THR A 132 3.02 4.50 14.79
CA THR A 132 2.95 5.67 13.92
C THR A 132 2.67 6.89 14.78
N TRP A 133 3.54 7.87 14.72
CA TRP A 133 3.42 9.13 15.45
C TRP A 133 2.84 10.20 14.51
N GLN A 134 1.80 10.87 14.95
CA GLN A 134 1.19 11.98 14.23
C GLN A 134 1.67 13.32 14.81
N ASP A 135 1.41 13.55 16.11
CA ASP A 135 1.70 14.83 16.76
C ASP A 135 1.57 14.71 18.28
N GLU A 136 2.15 15.67 19.03
CA GLU A 136 1.79 16.00 20.38
C GLU A 136 0.78 17.14 20.37
N ALA A 137 -0.50 16.80 20.44
CA ALA A 137 -1.60 17.75 20.34
C ALA A 137 -1.93 18.39 21.69
N GLN A 138 -2.52 19.58 21.67
CA GLN A 138 -3.12 20.25 22.82
C GLN A 138 -4.63 20.10 22.78
N THR A 139 -5.28 19.78 23.89
CA THR A 139 -6.73 19.61 23.94
C THR A 139 -7.39 20.31 25.13
N GLN A 140 -8.58 20.85 24.89
CA GLN A 140 -9.52 21.34 25.92
C GLN A 140 -10.56 20.27 26.29
N LEU A 141 -10.66 19.16 25.54
CA LEU A 141 -11.56 18.05 25.82
C LEU A 141 -10.77 16.84 26.25
N TRP A 142 -10.99 16.41 27.50
CA TRP A 142 -10.25 15.29 28.08
C TRP A 142 -11.12 14.02 28.14
N HIS A 143 -10.60 12.93 27.63
CA HIS A 143 -11.27 11.63 27.70
C HIS A 143 -11.09 11.00 29.10
N HIS A 144 -12.19 10.65 29.75
CA HIS A 144 -12.20 9.91 31.00
C HIS A 144 -13.41 8.96 31.06
N GLY A 145 -13.14 7.65 31.22
CA GLY A 145 -14.18 6.63 31.39
C GLY A 145 -15.24 6.60 30.28
N GLY A 146 -14.85 6.79 29.02
CA GLY A 146 -15.79 6.83 27.87
C GLY A 146 -16.51 8.16 27.67
N MET A 147 -16.16 9.20 28.44
CA MET A 147 -16.73 10.54 28.34
C MET A 147 -15.65 11.57 28.00
N LEU A 148 -15.95 12.48 27.09
CA LEU A 148 -15.16 13.68 26.86
C LEU A 148 -15.68 14.79 27.78
N THR A 149 -14.81 15.36 28.60
CA THR A 149 -15.16 16.45 29.51
C THR A 149 -14.34 17.70 29.20
N PRO A 150 -14.95 18.91 29.25
CA PRO A 150 -14.21 20.14 29.14
C PRO A 150 -13.17 20.26 30.25
N SER A 151 -11.97 20.74 29.92
CA SER A 151 -10.90 21.03 30.87
C SER A 151 -10.81 22.53 31.06
N GLU A 152 -10.59 22.96 32.31
CA GLU A 152 -10.28 24.39 32.65
C GLU A 152 -8.90 24.79 32.13
N SER A 153 -8.03 23.81 31.87
CA SER A 153 -6.68 24.03 31.36
C SER A 153 -6.45 23.16 30.10
N VAL A 154 -5.65 23.69 29.18
CA VAL A 154 -5.15 22.94 28.05
C VAL A 154 -4.25 21.80 28.54
N ARG A 155 -4.40 20.62 27.97
CA ARG A 155 -3.59 19.43 28.26
C ARG A 155 -2.96 18.92 26.99
N PHE A 156 -1.80 18.29 27.13
CA PHE A 156 -1.13 17.60 26.02
C PHE A 156 -1.65 16.18 25.88
N VAL A 157 -1.70 15.69 24.66
CA VAL A 157 -2.06 14.33 24.30
C VAL A 157 -1.25 13.88 23.08
N ASP A 158 -0.62 12.73 23.20
CA ASP A 158 0.10 12.13 22.10
C ASP A 158 -0.89 11.52 21.10
N LEU A 159 -0.85 11.97 19.87
CA LEU A 159 -1.56 11.37 18.75
C LEU A 159 -0.65 10.32 18.11
N LYS A 160 -0.73 9.10 18.62
CA LYS A 160 0.01 7.95 18.10
C LYS A 160 -0.87 6.71 18.05
N LEU A 161 -0.58 5.85 17.11
CA LEU A 161 -1.22 4.54 16.97
C LEU A 161 -0.15 3.45 17.00
N GLU A 162 -0.31 2.52 17.91
CA GLU A 162 0.52 1.31 18.02
C GLU A 162 -0.27 0.10 17.54
N ARG A 163 0.34 -0.73 16.69
CA ARG A 163 -0.20 -1.99 16.20
C ARG A 163 0.75 -3.11 16.54
N GLN A 164 0.29 -4.02 17.39
CA GLN A 164 1.00 -5.22 17.77
C GLN A 164 0.33 -6.42 17.09
N GLN A 165 1.08 -7.13 16.27
CA GLN A 165 0.61 -8.31 15.57
C GLN A 165 1.40 -9.54 15.99
N ALA A 166 0.71 -10.62 16.35
CA ALA A 166 1.28 -11.92 16.62
C ALA A 166 0.63 -12.99 15.73
N GLY A 167 1.44 -13.86 15.12
CA GLY A 167 0.99 -14.89 14.21
C GLY A 167 1.59 -16.25 14.52
N LEU A 168 0.80 -17.31 14.37
CA LEU A 168 1.20 -18.71 14.46
C LEU A 168 0.69 -19.46 13.24
N GLY A 169 1.61 -20.07 12.48
CA GLY A 169 1.31 -20.90 11.32
C GLY A 169 1.82 -22.33 11.48
N PHE A 170 1.07 -23.27 10.97
CA PHE A 170 1.48 -24.66 10.86
C PHE A 170 1.10 -25.20 9.49
N GLU A 171 2.04 -25.87 8.84
CA GLU A 171 1.86 -26.52 7.54
C GLU A 171 2.36 -27.97 7.67
N TYR A 172 1.60 -28.91 7.10
CA TYR A 172 1.91 -30.32 7.15
C TYR A 172 1.69 -30.99 5.79
N GLN A 173 2.76 -31.59 5.26
CA GLN A 173 2.74 -32.37 4.03
C GLN A 173 2.30 -33.81 4.36
N ILE A 174 1.06 -34.16 4.01
CA ILE A 174 0.51 -35.49 4.28
C ILE A 174 1.13 -36.54 3.35
N ASN A 175 1.28 -36.18 2.07
CA ASN A 175 1.98 -36.94 1.04
C ASN A 175 2.42 -36.02 -0.09
N GLU A 176 2.98 -36.56 -1.18
CA GLU A 176 3.52 -35.75 -2.31
C GLU A 176 2.45 -34.86 -2.97
N ASP A 177 1.19 -35.26 -2.92
CA ASP A 177 0.07 -34.59 -3.60
C ASP A 177 -0.83 -33.78 -2.65
N LEU A 178 -0.65 -33.88 -1.34
CA LEU A 178 -1.56 -33.30 -0.35
C LEU A 178 -0.80 -32.58 0.75
N ASN A 179 -1.02 -31.27 0.82
CA ASN A 179 -0.52 -30.39 1.87
C ASN A 179 -1.69 -29.74 2.61
N THR A 180 -1.55 -29.51 3.89
CA THR A 180 -2.54 -28.83 4.74
C THR A 180 -1.87 -27.73 5.54
N TYR A 181 -2.62 -26.64 5.78
CA TYR A 181 -2.11 -25.56 6.59
C TYR A 181 -3.19 -24.91 7.46
N VAL A 182 -2.75 -24.34 8.55
CA VAL A 182 -3.56 -23.48 9.42
C VAL A 182 -2.69 -22.32 9.89
N ARG A 183 -3.25 -21.12 9.94
CA ARG A 183 -2.61 -19.92 10.45
C ARG A 183 -3.61 -19.10 11.25
N TYR A 184 -3.19 -18.64 12.41
CA TYR A 184 -3.90 -17.68 13.24
C TYR A 184 -3.04 -16.45 13.42
N ASP A 185 -3.64 -15.27 13.23
CA ASP A 185 -3.02 -13.98 13.47
C ASP A 185 -3.94 -13.15 14.36
N ARG A 186 -3.35 -12.45 15.33
CA ARG A 186 -4.02 -11.44 16.13
C ARG A 186 -3.29 -10.11 16.01
N GLU A 187 -4.06 -9.05 15.78
CA GLU A 187 -3.59 -7.67 15.79
C GLU A 187 -4.35 -6.89 16.87
N ASP A 188 -3.62 -6.26 17.78
CA ASP A 188 -4.13 -5.28 18.73
C ASP A 188 -3.67 -3.89 18.29
N LYS A 189 -4.60 -2.92 18.22
CA LYS A 189 -4.32 -1.55 17.80
C LYS A 189 -4.81 -0.60 18.89
N THR A 190 -3.87 0.15 19.47
CA THR A 190 -4.11 1.05 20.60
C THR A 190 -3.55 2.43 20.34
N GLY A 191 -4.02 3.43 21.10
CA GLY A 191 -3.49 4.79 21.04
C GLY A 191 -4.56 5.86 20.94
N SER A 192 -4.24 6.96 20.28
CA SER A 192 -5.14 8.09 20.05
C SER A 192 -4.95 8.66 18.65
N LYS A 193 -6.02 9.12 18.05
CA LYS A 193 -6.03 9.81 16.75
C LYS A 193 -6.90 11.05 16.80
N SER A 194 -6.66 12.01 15.90
CA SER A 194 -7.54 13.16 15.75
C SER A 194 -8.91 12.72 15.19
N ALA A 195 -9.97 13.32 15.72
CA ALA A 195 -11.33 13.15 15.26
C ALA A 195 -12.10 14.46 15.35
N SER A 196 -13.12 14.59 14.51
CA SER A 196 -14.01 15.76 14.49
C SER A 196 -15.44 15.30 14.44
N LEU A 197 -16.33 16.06 15.08
CA LEU A 197 -17.76 15.88 15.00
C LEU A 197 -18.42 17.24 14.73
N MET A 198 -19.30 17.27 13.75
CA MET A 198 -20.20 18.38 13.51
C MET A 198 -21.45 18.19 14.37
N SER A 199 -21.42 18.74 15.55
CA SER A 199 -22.54 18.90 16.48
C SER A 199 -23.14 20.32 16.32
N PRO A 200 -24.11 20.82 17.10
CA PRO A 200 -24.48 22.24 17.02
C PRO A 200 -23.32 23.20 17.03
N ARG A 201 -22.18 22.76 17.55
CA ARG A 201 -20.86 23.38 17.37
C ARG A 201 -19.88 22.33 16.88
N PRO A 202 -19.05 22.62 15.87
CA PRO A 202 -17.96 21.73 15.50
C PRO A 202 -17.04 21.54 16.71
N ILE A 203 -16.63 20.30 16.94
CA ILE A 203 -15.63 19.95 17.96
C ILE A 203 -14.60 19.03 17.32
N ASN A 204 -13.36 19.20 17.71
CA ASN A 204 -12.29 18.26 17.42
C ASN A 204 -11.66 17.76 18.73
N PHE A 205 -11.23 16.52 18.76
CA PHE A 205 -10.80 15.84 19.96
C PHE A 205 -9.85 14.68 19.66
N ALA A 206 -9.10 14.28 20.68
CA ALA A 206 -8.30 13.06 20.61
C ALA A 206 -9.22 11.84 20.85
N GLN A 207 -9.48 11.06 19.82
CA GLN A 207 -10.24 9.82 19.90
C GLN A 207 -9.34 8.70 20.40
N PRO A 208 -9.61 8.07 21.54
CA PRO A 208 -8.89 6.88 21.96
C PRO A 208 -9.22 5.70 21.02
N VAL A 209 -8.24 4.86 20.80
CA VAL A 209 -8.32 3.65 19.97
C VAL A 209 -7.91 2.46 20.82
N ASP A 210 -8.76 1.44 20.87
CA ASP A 210 -8.51 0.15 21.52
C ASP A 210 -9.29 -0.92 20.75
N GLU A 211 -8.65 -1.46 19.73
CA GLU A 211 -9.22 -2.35 18.72
C GLU A 211 -8.42 -3.65 18.64
N SER A 212 -9.10 -4.76 18.37
CA SER A 212 -8.43 -6.03 18.08
C SER A 212 -9.01 -6.70 16.84
N THR A 213 -8.16 -7.41 16.10
CA THR A 213 -8.57 -8.21 14.93
C THR A 213 -7.94 -9.58 15.01
N ASP A 214 -8.78 -10.60 15.11
CA ASP A 214 -8.39 -12.01 15.03
C ASP A 214 -8.63 -12.53 13.61
N LYS A 215 -7.66 -13.25 13.03
CA LYS A 215 -7.75 -13.85 11.69
C LYS A 215 -7.38 -15.33 11.75
N LEU A 216 -8.19 -16.16 11.12
CA LEU A 216 -7.93 -17.59 10.96
C LEU A 216 -7.93 -17.95 9.48
N SER A 217 -6.88 -18.61 9.02
CA SER A 217 -6.81 -19.19 7.68
C SER A 217 -6.49 -20.67 7.80
N ALA A 218 -7.24 -21.52 7.10
CA ALA A 218 -6.99 -22.95 7.04
C ALA A 218 -7.30 -23.49 5.65
N GLY A 219 -6.47 -24.38 5.15
CA GLY A 219 -6.65 -24.88 3.79
C GLY A 219 -5.95 -26.19 3.50
N VAL A 220 -6.26 -26.68 2.31
CA VAL A 220 -5.74 -27.92 1.74
C VAL A 220 -5.26 -27.62 0.32
N VAL A 221 -4.00 -27.94 0.05
CA VAL A 221 -3.43 -27.88 -1.29
C VAL A 221 -3.34 -29.28 -1.86
N LEU A 222 -4.01 -29.49 -2.99
CA LEU A 222 -3.97 -30.72 -3.77
C LEU A 222 -3.16 -30.47 -5.04
N SER A 223 -2.23 -31.35 -5.34
CA SER A 223 -1.40 -31.24 -6.55
C SER A 223 -1.34 -32.56 -7.31
N GLY A 224 -1.14 -32.46 -8.59
CA GLY A 224 -0.89 -33.57 -9.49
C GLY A 224 0.11 -33.17 -10.55
N ALA A 225 0.40 -34.02 -11.51
CA ALA A 225 1.45 -33.80 -12.51
C ALA A 225 1.30 -32.46 -13.29
N ASN A 226 0.07 -32.05 -13.58
CA ASN A 226 -0.22 -30.89 -14.42
C ASN A 226 -1.18 -29.87 -13.76
N TRP A 227 -1.57 -30.09 -12.52
CA TRP A 227 -2.53 -29.22 -11.84
C TRP A 227 -2.19 -29.06 -10.35
N MET A 228 -2.66 -27.97 -9.79
CA MET A 228 -2.65 -27.69 -8.36
C MET A 228 -3.94 -26.96 -8.00
N THR A 229 -4.52 -27.30 -6.86
CA THR A 229 -5.72 -26.65 -6.33
C THR A 229 -5.56 -26.39 -4.84
N ASP A 230 -5.86 -25.18 -4.41
CA ASP A 230 -5.97 -24.77 -3.00
C ASP A 230 -7.46 -24.58 -2.67
N ILE A 231 -7.90 -25.17 -1.59
CA ILE A 231 -9.24 -24.99 -1.02
C ILE A 231 -9.04 -24.46 0.39
N SER A 232 -9.48 -23.24 0.66
CA SER A 232 -9.21 -22.58 1.93
C SER A 232 -10.40 -21.83 2.49
N TYR A 233 -10.43 -21.76 3.82
CA TYR A 233 -11.30 -20.91 4.61
C TYR A 233 -10.48 -19.77 5.20
N HIS A 234 -11.07 -18.55 5.17
CA HIS A 234 -10.53 -17.37 5.83
C HIS A 234 -11.62 -16.73 6.67
N GLY A 235 -11.35 -16.55 7.95
CA GLY A 235 -12.23 -15.86 8.89
C GLY A 235 -11.52 -14.68 9.53
N SER A 236 -12.25 -13.61 9.81
CA SER A 236 -11.76 -12.50 10.63
C SER A 236 -12.85 -12.03 11.58
N GLN A 237 -12.43 -11.61 12.77
CA GLN A 237 -13.28 -10.97 13.77
C GLN A 237 -12.59 -9.69 14.24
N TYR A 238 -13.27 -8.57 14.06
CA TYR A 238 -12.86 -7.28 14.57
C TYR A 238 -13.68 -6.94 15.82
N LYS A 239 -13.01 -6.41 16.85
CA LYS A 239 -13.61 -5.92 18.08
C LYS A 239 -13.07 -4.55 18.43
N ASN A 240 -13.96 -3.67 18.85
CA ASN A 240 -13.63 -2.36 19.36
C ASN A 240 -14.06 -2.24 20.83
N ASN A 241 -13.08 -2.13 21.73
CA ASN A 241 -13.34 -2.01 23.17
C ASN A 241 -13.93 -0.64 23.54
N ILE A 242 -13.85 0.35 22.62
CA ILE A 242 -14.41 1.69 22.77
C ILE A 242 -15.38 1.93 21.62
N ASN A 243 -16.62 1.45 21.78
CA ASN A 243 -17.64 1.54 20.74
C ASN A 243 -18.32 2.91 20.64
N HIS A 244 -18.20 3.76 21.66
CA HIS A 244 -18.72 5.11 21.65
C HIS A 244 -18.03 6.01 22.69
N MET A 245 -18.19 7.31 22.52
CA MET A 245 -17.82 8.32 23.51
C MET A 245 -18.98 9.27 23.74
N SER A 246 -19.25 9.59 25.01
CA SER A 246 -20.20 10.64 25.38
C SER A 246 -19.53 12.00 25.26
N LEU A 247 -20.28 12.98 24.78
CA LEU A 247 -19.84 14.35 24.54
C LEU A 247 -20.56 15.30 25.51
N PRO A 248 -19.95 16.43 25.87
CA PRO A 248 -20.54 17.37 26.83
C PRO A 248 -21.59 18.32 26.23
N TYR A 249 -22.16 18.01 25.08
CA TYR A 249 -23.07 18.87 24.30
C TYR A 249 -24.38 18.16 23.96
N ALA A 250 -25.34 18.85 23.37
CA ALA A 250 -26.73 18.42 23.22
C ALA A 250 -26.94 17.14 22.36
N TYR A 251 -25.96 16.73 21.56
CA TYR A 251 -25.92 15.43 20.88
C TYR A 251 -24.77 14.64 21.47
N ASP A 252 -25.07 13.83 22.44
CA ASP A 252 -24.16 13.44 23.50
C ASP A 252 -23.26 12.26 23.15
N VAL A 253 -23.24 11.76 21.90
CA VAL A 253 -22.52 10.52 21.59
C VAL A 253 -21.85 10.57 20.23
N TYR A 254 -20.57 10.21 20.22
CA TYR A 254 -19.81 9.88 19.04
C TYR A 254 -19.69 8.35 18.93
N ALA A 255 -20.18 7.77 17.84
CA ALA A 255 -20.09 6.33 17.58
C ALA A 255 -18.72 6.00 16.97
N ALA A 256 -18.00 5.05 17.58
CA ALA A 256 -16.80 4.48 17.01
C ALA A 256 -17.14 3.30 16.08
N THR A 257 -16.14 2.74 15.40
CA THR A 257 -16.32 1.61 14.50
C THR A 257 -16.90 0.40 15.24
N PRO A 258 -18.03 -0.18 14.81
CA PRO A 258 -18.66 -1.31 15.48
C PRO A 258 -17.93 -2.63 15.22
N ASP A 259 -18.18 -3.61 16.09
CA ASP A 259 -17.73 -4.97 15.94
C ASP A 259 -18.23 -5.59 14.62
N ASN A 260 -17.42 -6.40 13.99
CA ASN A 260 -17.79 -7.08 12.76
C ASN A 260 -17.01 -8.39 12.57
N GLN A 261 -17.50 -9.22 11.68
CA GLN A 261 -16.84 -10.47 11.30
C GLN A 261 -16.99 -10.75 9.81
N ALA A 262 -16.05 -11.48 9.26
CA ALA A 262 -16.09 -11.91 7.86
C ALA A 262 -15.66 -13.37 7.73
N HIS A 263 -16.34 -14.10 6.85
CA HIS A 263 -16.09 -15.49 6.54
C HIS A 263 -16.00 -15.67 5.03
N GLN A 264 -14.97 -16.37 4.57
CA GLN A 264 -14.73 -16.58 3.14
C GLN A 264 -14.28 -18.01 2.88
N LEU A 265 -14.82 -18.60 1.81
CA LEU A 265 -14.34 -19.85 1.23
C LEU A 265 -13.70 -19.53 -0.13
N ALA A 266 -12.47 -19.99 -0.32
CA ALA A 266 -11.72 -19.78 -1.53
C ALA A 266 -11.35 -21.12 -2.18
N VAL A 267 -11.46 -21.17 -3.51
CA VAL A 267 -10.91 -22.23 -4.35
C VAL A 267 -10.03 -21.58 -5.40
N ALA A 268 -8.75 -21.90 -5.40
CA ALA A 268 -7.80 -21.44 -6.40
C ALA A 268 -7.12 -22.63 -7.07
N GLY A 269 -6.83 -22.54 -8.35
CA GLY A 269 -6.18 -23.63 -9.05
C GLY A 269 -5.43 -23.20 -10.28
N GLN A 270 -4.49 -24.04 -10.67
CA GLN A 270 -3.71 -23.90 -11.89
C GLN A 270 -3.77 -25.24 -12.65
N TYR A 271 -3.90 -25.14 -13.95
CA TYR A 271 -3.81 -26.29 -14.85
C TYR A 271 -2.88 -25.99 -16.02
N ARG A 272 -1.97 -26.92 -16.31
CA ARG A 272 -1.01 -26.79 -17.42
C ARG A 272 -1.38 -27.76 -18.53
N LEU A 273 -1.61 -27.21 -19.72
CA LEU A 273 -1.88 -27.93 -20.96
C LEU A 273 -0.74 -27.60 -21.94
N ASP A 274 0.27 -28.45 -22.08
CA ASP A 274 1.42 -28.23 -22.97
C ASP A 274 1.95 -26.78 -22.91
N ALA A 275 1.63 -26.00 -23.94
CA ALA A 275 2.04 -24.61 -24.09
C ALA A 275 1.08 -23.58 -23.41
N THR A 276 0.02 -24.05 -22.76
CA THR A 276 -1.03 -23.20 -22.16
C THR A 276 -1.09 -23.41 -20.65
N VAL A 277 -1.16 -22.32 -19.90
CA VAL A 277 -1.41 -22.32 -18.46
C VAL A 277 -2.74 -21.64 -18.20
N LEU A 278 -3.60 -22.31 -17.46
CA LEU A 278 -4.88 -21.81 -16.96
C LEU A 278 -4.75 -21.57 -15.45
N ASN A 279 -5.20 -20.41 -14.97
CA ASN A 279 -5.29 -20.10 -13.56
C ASN A 279 -6.73 -19.68 -13.26
N GLY A 280 -7.29 -20.20 -12.17
CA GLY A 280 -8.63 -19.85 -11.73
C GLY A 280 -8.66 -19.62 -10.22
N ARG A 281 -9.51 -18.68 -9.77
CA ARG A 281 -9.81 -18.46 -8.36
C ARG A 281 -11.25 -18.04 -8.21
N VAL A 282 -11.95 -18.61 -7.23
CA VAL A 282 -13.29 -18.19 -6.81
C VAL A 282 -13.28 -18.04 -5.29
N VAL A 283 -13.79 -16.94 -4.80
CA VAL A 283 -13.96 -16.66 -3.37
C VAL A 283 -15.39 -16.24 -3.12
N ALA A 284 -16.09 -16.95 -2.29
CA ALA A 284 -17.41 -16.58 -1.79
C ALA A 284 -17.31 -16.23 -0.31
N GLY A 285 -17.87 -15.11 0.09
CA GLY A 285 -17.75 -14.61 1.45
C GLY A 285 -19.00 -13.93 1.95
N ARG A 286 -19.06 -13.76 3.26
CA ARG A 286 -20.09 -13.00 3.97
C ARG A 286 -19.44 -12.17 5.06
N MET A 287 -19.78 -10.89 5.10
CA MET A 287 -19.46 -9.94 6.16
C MET A 287 -20.70 -9.72 7.00
N ILE A 288 -20.55 -9.71 8.32
CA ILE A 288 -21.65 -9.60 9.27
C ILE A 288 -21.30 -8.53 10.29
N GLN A 289 -22.27 -7.66 10.55
CA GLN A 289 -22.24 -6.69 11.62
C GLN A 289 -23.54 -6.86 12.41
N ASP A 290 -23.53 -7.70 13.41
CA ASP A 290 -24.65 -7.96 14.31
C ASP A 290 -24.27 -7.40 15.69
N ASP A 291 -24.63 -6.13 15.93
CA ASP A 291 -24.25 -5.42 17.14
C ASP A 291 -25.40 -4.58 17.70
N ASN A 292 -25.36 -4.34 19.01
CA ASN A 292 -26.26 -3.44 19.67
C ASN A 292 -25.88 -2.00 19.34
N LEU A 293 -26.84 -1.25 18.83
CA LEU A 293 -26.67 0.17 18.57
C LEU A 293 -26.64 0.98 19.86
N ILE A 294 -25.93 2.08 19.83
CA ILE A 294 -25.84 3.02 20.94
C ILE A 294 -27.22 3.61 21.20
N GLN A 295 -27.70 3.49 22.44
CA GLN A 295 -29.02 3.98 22.83
C GLN A 295 -28.96 5.45 23.15
N VAL A 296 -29.47 6.28 22.26
CA VAL A 296 -29.64 7.73 22.42
C VAL A 296 -31.06 8.14 22.15
N ALA A 297 -31.48 9.29 22.69
CA ALA A 297 -32.82 9.83 22.44
C ALA A 297 -33.03 10.05 20.94
N GLY A 298 -34.10 9.47 20.39
CA GLY A 298 -34.46 9.57 18.98
C GLY A 298 -33.90 8.44 18.09
N ASN A 299 -33.07 7.54 18.60
CA ASN A 299 -32.71 6.32 17.87
C ASN A 299 -33.83 5.27 18.00
N PRO A 300 -34.55 4.91 16.91
CA PRO A 300 -35.64 3.96 16.96
C PRO A 300 -35.16 2.51 17.02
N LEU A 301 -33.90 2.25 16.75
CA LEU A 301 -33.31 0.91 16.63
C LEU A 301 -32.44 0.58 17.86
N GLN A 302 -32.54 -0.67 18.31
CA GLN A 302 -31.74 -1.18 19.43
C GLN A 302 -30.55 -2.01 18.95
N ASN A 303 -30.69 -2.69 17.84
CA ASN A 303 -29.68 -3.54 17.24
C ASN A 303 -29.61 -3.32 15.72
N TRP A 304 -28.49 -3.65 15.14
CA TRP A 304 -28.23 -3.61 13.71
C TRP A 304 -27.92 -5.02 13.22
N ASP A 305 -28.51 -5.37 12.09
CA ASP A 305 -28.32 -6.64 11.38
C ASP A 305 -27.77 -6.32 9.99
N GLY A 306 -26.47 -6.06 9.95
CA GLY A 306 -25.73 -5.75 8.74
C GLY A 306 -25.15 -7.01 8.10
N GLN A 307 -25.49 -7.22 6.83
CA GLN A 307 -24.97 -8.35 6.06
C GLN A 307 -24.55 -7.92 4.66
N VAL A 308 -23.35 -8.35 4.25
CA VAL A 308 -22.86 -8.14 2.88
C VAL A 308 -22.31 -9.46 2.35
N ASP A 309 -22.90 -9.94 1.27
CA ASP A 309 -22.39 -11.11 0.54
C ASP A 309 -21.38 -10.69 -0.53
N THR A 310 -20.29 -11.44 -0.66
CA THR A 310 -19.22 -11.15 -1.63
C THR A 310 -18.95 -12.37 -2.51
N LEU A 311 -18.70 -12.10 -3.78
CA LEU A 311 -18.25 -13.10 -4.74
C LEU A 311 -17.15 -12.51 -5.62
N ASP A 312 -15.95 -13.09 -5.54
CA ASP A 312 -14.83 -12.76 -6.41
C ASP A 312 -14.47 -13.97 -7.26
N ALA A 313 -14.37 -13.80 -8.56
CA ALA A 313 -13.97 -14.85 -9.49
C ALA A 313 -12.94 -14.31 -10.49
N LYS A 314 -11.88 -15.08 -10.70
CA LYS A 314 -10.84 -14.77 -11.67
C LYS A 314 -10.52 -16.00 -12.49
N LEU A 315 -10.46 -15.83 -13.82
CA LEU A 315 -9.95 -16.82 -14.75
C LEU A 315 -8.91 -16.17 -15.64
N ALA A 316 -7.74 -16.78 -15.76
CA ALA A 316 -6.68 -16.31 -16.64
C ALA A 316 -6.10 -17.45 -17.45
N ALA A 317 -5.80 -17.20 -18.70
CA ALA A 317 -5.16 -18.12 -19.62
C ALA A 317 -3.96 -17.46 -20.29
N THR A 318 -2.85 -18.18 -20.37
CA THR A 318 -1.68 -17.74 -21.16
C THR A 318 -1.20 -18.90 -22.01
N SER A 319 -0.99 -18.66 -23.29
CA SER A 319 -0.58 -19.68 -24.26
C SER A 319 0.56 -19.19 -25.16
N MET A 320 1.54 -20.06 -25.36
CA MET A 320 2.59 -19.91 -26.38
C MET A 320 2.13 -20.55 -27.66
N LEU A 321 1.36 -19.81 -28.49
CA LEU A 321 0.82 -20.32 -29.75
C LEU A 321 1.93 -20.70 -30.75
N THR A 322 3.03 -19.96 -30.72
CA THR A 322 4.26 -20.27 -31.46
C THR A 322 5.47 -19.83 -30.64
N PRO A 323 6.71 -20.23 -30.95
CA PRO A 323 7.90 -19.73 -30.24
C PRO A 323 8.09 -18.21 -30.30
N ARG A 324 7.31 -17.50 -31.11
CA ARG A 324 7.36 -16.05 -31.30
C ARG A 324 6.10 -15.34 -30.79
N LEU A 325 5.00 -16.06 -30.64
CA LEU A 325 3.70 -15.47 -30.28
C LEU A 325 3.16 -16.04 -28.97
N ARG A 326 3.04 -15.19 -28.00
CA ARG A 326 2.34 -15.45 -26.73
C ARG A 326 1.04 -14.65 -26.72
N VAL A 327 -0.05 -15.27 -26.33
CA VAL A 327 -1.33 -14.63 -26.08
C VAL A 327 -1.76 -14.89 -24.64
N GLY A 328 -2.41 -13.93 -24.06
CA GLY A 328 -2.97 -14.04 -22.71
C GLY A 328 -4.32 -13.36 -22.64
N GLY A 329 -5.13 -13.80 -21.70
CA GLY A 329 -6.37 -13.16 -21.35
C GLY A 329 -6.77 -13.46 -19.93
N SER A 330 -7.48 -12.53 -19.30
CA SER A 330 -8.11 -12.74 -18.00
C SER A 330 -9.49 -12.11 -17.95
N VAL A 331 -10.34 -12.72 -17.14
CA VAL A 331 -11.65 -12.20 -16.73
C VAL A 331 -11.64 -12.17 -15.23
N ASP A 332 -11.88 -11.00 -14.66
CA ASP A 332 -12.01 -10.77 -13.22
C ASP A 332 -13.44 -10.27 -12.97
N TYR A 333 -14.15 -10.91 -12.07
CA TYR A 333 -15.48 -10.56 -11.61
C TYR A 333 -15.47 -10.36 -10.09
N SER A 334 -16.08 -9.29 -9.62
CA SER A 334 -16.24 -9.01 -8.18
C SER A 334 -17.63 -8.44 -7.93
N LYS A 335 -18.37 -9.04 -7.01
CA LYS A 335 -19.67 -8.55 -6.55
C LYS A 335 -19.65 -8.38 -5.04
N ARG A 336 -20.21 -7.27 -4.59
CA ARG A 336 -20.56 -7.00 -3.21
C ARG A 336 -22.06 -6.67 -3.18
N ASP A 337 -22.84 -7.50 -2.49
CA ASP A 337 -24.28 -7.46 -2.36
C ASP A 337 -24.61 -7.14 -0.90
N ASN A 338 -25.26 -6.03 -0.66
CA ASN A 338 -25.55 -5.54 0.69
C ASN A 338 -27.02 -5.83 1.05
N ASP A 339 -27.24 -6.91 1.76
CA ASP A 339 -28.55 -7.37 2.21
C ASP A 339 -29.00 -6.73 3.55
N SER A 340 -28.29 -5.70 4.01
CA SER A 340 -28.66 -5.01 5.25
C SER A 340 -30.03 -4.34 5.17
N SER A 341 -30.73 -4.31 6.29
CA SER A 341 -32.05 -3.68 6.37
C SER A 341 -32.00 -2.18 6.15
N VAL A 342 -33.01 -1.62 5.50
CA VAL A 342 -33.16 -0.18 5.25
C VAL A 342 -34.19 0.38 6.22
N TYR A 343 -33.81 1.45 6.91
CA TYR A 343 -34.66 2.15 7.90
C TYR A 343 -34.68 3.64 7.64
N GLU A 344 -35.78 4.30 8.04
CA GLU A 344 -35.90 5.75 8.01
C GLU A 344 -35.53 6.34 9.38
N PHE A 345 -34.74 7.39 9.37
CA PHE A 345 -34.32 8.14 10.55
C PHE A 345 -34.64 9.62 10.39
N MET A 346 -35.09 10.25 11.47
CA MET A 346 -35.15 11.70 11.51
C MET A 346 -33.73 12.24 11.81
N GLN A 347 -33.16 13.02 10.89
CA GLN A 347 -31.92 13.71 11.15
C GLN A 347 -32.09 14.79 12.20
N PRO A 348 -31.13 14.97 13.12
CA PRO A 348 -31.09 16.12 13.98
C PRO A 348 -30.94 17.41 13.15
N ARG A 349 -31.54 18.49 13.63
CA ARG A 349 -31.43 19.79 12.97
C ARG A 349 -30.01 20.34 13.13
N LEU A 350 -29.34 20.53 12.02
CA LEU A 350 -28.03 21.17 11.93
C LEU A 350 -28.19 22.51 11.24
N SER A 351 -27.65 23.58 11.82
CA SER A 351 -27.91 24.96 11.35
C SER A 351 -27.30 25.28 9.98
N TYR A 352 -26.35 24.45 9.55
CA TYR A 352 -25.61 24.59 8.29
C TYR A 352 -26.06 23.59 7.21
N ASP A 353 -26.89 22.62 7.55
CA ASP A 353 -27.42 21.62 6.61
C ASP A 353 -28.91 21.90 6.36
N PRO A 354 -29.29 22.40 5.16
CA PRO A 354 -30.69 22.67 4.83
C PRO A 354 -31.57 21.42 4.81
N LEU A 355 -30.97 20.23 4.60
CA LEU A 355 -31.65 18.93 4.63
C LEU A 355 -31.77 18.36 6.04
N SER A 356 -31.17 18.99 7.04
CA SER A 356 -31.34 18.60 8.44
C SER A 356 -32.80 18.75 8.88
N ASN A 357 -33.25 17.94 9.84
CA ASN A 357 -34.62 17.83 10.29
C ASN A 357 -35.59 17.21 9.24
N SER A 358 -35.05 16.45 8.30
CA SER A 358 -35.78 15.60 7.37
C SER A 358 -35.60 14.13 7.71
N PHE A 359 -36.47 13.26 7.17
CA PHE A 359 -36.24 11.83 7.23
C PHE A 359 -35.16 11.44 6.20
N LYS A 360 -34.19 10.66 6.63
CA LYS A 360 -33.20 10.00 5.75
C LYS A 360 -33.21 8.50 5.95
N GLN A 361 -32.83 7.79 4.93
CA GLN A 361 -32.60 6.34 4.97
C GLN A 361 -31.12 6.05 5.01
N ASN A 362 -30.72 4.96 5.67
CA ASN A 362 -29.40 4.39 5.50
C ASN A 362 -29.26 3.85 4.07
N THR A 363 -28.06 3.98 3.51
CA THR A 363 -27.77 3.58 2.13
C THR A 363 -27.13 2.20 2.09
N VAL A 364 -27.76 1.27 1.40
CA VAL A 364 -27.16 -0.03 1.05
C VAL A 364 -26.43 0.10 -0.27
N LEU A 365 -25.14 -0.24 -0.26
CA LEU A 365 -24.24 -0.06 -1.39
C LEU A 365 -23.91 -1.42 -2.00
N ASP A 366 -24.44 -1.66 -3.20
CA ASP A 366 -24.04 -2.79 -4.04
C ASP A 366 -23.05 -2.32 -5.08
N ILE A 367 -22.05 -3.13 -5.33
CA ILE A 367 -21.06 -2.85 -6.36
C ILE A 367 -20.74 -4.15 -7.09
N GLU A 368 -20.85 -4.11 -8.41
CA GLU A 368 -20.40 -5.16 -9.31
C GLU A 368 -19.29 -4.64 -10.22
N ARG A 369 -18.21 -5.39 -10.34
CA ARG A 369 -17.06 -5.05 -11.19
C ARG A 369 -16.74 -6.21 -12.10
N GLN A 370 -16.56 -5.90 -13.37
CA GLN A 370 -16.10 -6.83 -14.39
C GLN A 370 -14.88 -6.23 -15.08
N THR A 371 -13.81 -7.02 -15.18
CA THR A 371 -12.61 -6.61 -15.91
C THR A 371 -12.21 -7.73 -16.87
N VAL A 372 -12.05 -7.39 -18.14
CA VAL A 372 -11.55 -8.29 -19.17
C VAL A 372 -10.25 -7.70 -19.71
N LYS A 373 -9.18 -8.49 -19.69
CA LYS A 373 -7.89 -8.10 -20.26
C LYS A 373 -7.48 -9.11 -21.32
N LEU A 374 -7.12 -8.61 -22.50
CA LEU A 374 -6.58 -9.40 -23.58
C LEU A 374 -5.21 -8.83 -23.95
N ASN A 375 -4.21 -9.68 -24.04
CA ASN A 375 -2.88 -9.25 -24.43
C ASN A 375 -2.20 -10.23 -25.39
N THR A 376 -1.31 -9.68 -26.17
CA THR A 376 -0.45 -10.46 -27.07
C THR A 376 0.97 -9.93 -27.00
N ALA A 377 1.94 -10.82 -27.12
CA ALA A 377 3.35 -10.46 -27.23
C ALA A 377 3.94 -11.21 -28.43
N TYR A 378 4.47 -10.45 -29.37
CA TYR A 378 5.04 -10.99 -30.59
C TYR A 378 6.50 -10.57 -30.78
N ARG A 379 7.39 -11.53 -30.99
CA ARG A 379 8.79 -11.28 -31.32
C ARG A 379 8.89 -10.97 -32.81
N LEU A 380 8.93 -9.68 -33.17
CA LEU A 380 9.01 -9.18 -34.52
C LEU A 380 10.30 -9.67 -35.21
N ALA A 381 11.43 -9.48 -34.55
CA ALA A 381 12.75 -9.89 -34.97
C ALA A 381 13.64 -10.14 -33.76
N GLN A 382 14.90 -10.55 -33.97
CA GLN A 382 15.87 -10.63 -32.90
C GLN A 382 16.09 -9.23 -32.28
N GLY A 383 15.84 -9.10 -30.98
CA GLY A 383 15.95 -7.84 -30.25
C GLY A 383 14.75 -6.90 -30.39
N TYR A 384 13.64 -7.29 -31.01
CA TYR A 384 12.41 -6.51 -31.10
C TYR A 384 11.19 -7.31 -30.67
N ARG A 385 10.49 -6.83 -29.65
CA ARG A 385 9.26 -7.43 -29.11
C ARG A 385 8.16 -6.38 -29.07
N LEU A 386 7.06 -6.68 -29.72
CA LEU A 386 5.83 -5.89 -29.65
C LEU A 386 4.85 -6.59 -28.70
N GLN A 387 4.29 -5.84 -27.79
CA GLN A 387 3.15 -6.24 -26.97
C GLN A 387 1.99 -5.30 -27.27
N ALA A 388 0.78 -5.81 -27.26
CA ALA A 388 -0.42 -5.00 -27.40
C ALA A 388 -1.55 -5.66 -26.63
N GLY A 389 -2.48 -4.86 -26.16
CA GLY A 389 -3.60 -5.36 -25.37
C GLY A 389 -4.81 -4.45 -25.41
N TYR A 390 -5.90 -5.02 -24.93
CA TYR A 390 -7.17 -4.35 -24.72
C TYR A 390 -7.67 -4.67 -23.33
N ASP A 391 -7.99 -3.63 -22.58
CA ASP A 391 -8.54 -3.72 -21.24
C ASP A 391 -9.96 -3.12 -21.22
N TYR A 392 -10.92 -3.93 -20.80
CA TYR A 392 -12.30 -3.52 -20.54
C TYR A 392 -12.57 -3.58 -19.06
N LYS A 393 -13.16 -2.51 -18.48
CA LYS A 393 -13.60 -2.48 -17.10
C LYS A 393 -14.99 -1.88 -17.02
N GLN A 394 -15.90 -2.59 -16.37
CA GLN A 394 -17.25 -2.13 -16.05
C GLN A 394 -17.45 -2.11 -14.54
N VAL A 395 -18.09 -1.07 -14.04
CA VAL A 395 -18.50 -0.98 -12.64
C VAL A 395 -19.96 -0.57 -12.60
N GLU A 396 -20.78 -1.39 -11.94
CA GLU A 396 -22.19 -1.11 -11.64
C GLU A 396 -22.33 -0.81 -10.16
N ARG A 397 -23.25 0.10 -9.80
CA ARG A 397 -23.49 0.59 -8.45
C ARG A 397 -24.98 0.75 -8.24
N SER A 398 -25.49 0.37 -7.08
CA SER A 398 -26.87 0.64 -6.68
C SER A 398 -27.09 2.09 -6.21
N TYR A 399 -25.99 2.80 -5.88
CA TYR A 399 -26.02 4.17 -5.38
C TYR A 399 -24.88 5.00 -5.95
N GLY A 400 -25.19 6.22 -6.34
CA GLY A 400 -24.26 7.19 -6.91
C GLY A 400 -24.88 7.90 -8.11
N GLU A 401 -24.29 9.00 -8.53
CA GLU A 401 -24.77 9.86 -9.63
C GLU A 401 -24.73 9.15 -10.99
N ARG A 402 -24.03 8.03 -11.07
CA ARG A 402 -23.90 7.22 -12.27
C ARG A 402 -23.91 5.73 -11.90
N GLU A 403 -24.95 5.03 -12.32
CA GLU A 403 -25.10 3.61 -12.02
C GLU A 403 -24.01 2.75 -12.65
N GLN A 404 -23.63 3.04 -13.89
CA GLN A 404 -22.65 2.24 -14.63
C GLN A 404 -21.57 3.10 -15.26
N THR A 405 -20.31 2.70 -15.08
CA THR A 405 -19.16 3.21 -15.83
C THR A 405 -18.50 2.08 -16.61
N ARG A 406 -18.02 2.38 -17.84
CA ARG A 406 -17.29 1.47 -18.72
C ARG A 406 -16.01 2.14 -19.22
N ASP A 407 -14.88 1.58 -18.88
CA ASP A 407 -13.57 2.00 -19.39
C ASP A 407 -13.12 1.00 -20.46
N ASN A 408 -12.67 1.51 -21.61
CA ASN A 408 -12.10 0.74 -22.72
C ASN A 408 -10.72 1.30 -23.00
N THR A 409 -9.66 0.50 -22.87
CA THR A 409 -8.29 0.94 -23.08
C THR A 409 -7.57 0.06 -24.08
N LEU A 410 -7.03 0.67 -25.13
CA LEU A 410 -6.08 0.03 -26.04
C LEU A 410 -4.67 0.49 -25.69
N TRP A 411 -3.74 -0.44 -25.68
CA TRP A 411 -2.35 -0.13 -25.41
C TRP A 411 -1.40 -0.93 -26.30
N ALA A 412 -0.21 -0.40 -26.52
CA ALA A 412 0.88 -1.07 -27.19
C ALA A 412 2.21 -0.69 -26.55
N GLU A 413 3.15 -1.65 -26.56
CA GLU A 413 4.50 -1.52 -26.01
C GLU A 413 5.50 -2.14 -26.99
N LEU A 414 6.55 -1.41 -27.33
CA LEU A 414 7.66 -1.87 -28.14
C LEU A 414 8.94 -1.92 -27.31
N ASP A 415 9.44 -3.12 -27.07
CA ASP A 415 10.72 -3.39 -26.38
C ASP A 415 11.82 -3.66 -27.43
N ILE A 416 12.87 -2.82 -27.42
CA ILE A 416 13.99 -2.86 -28.37
C ILE A 416 15.27 -3.20 -27.60
N ARG A 417 15.77 -4.41 -27.80
CA ARG A 417 17.03 -4.96 -27.24
C ARG A 417 17.98 -5.35 -28.37
N LYS A 418 18.03 -4.54 -29.41
CA LYS A 418 18.87 -4.80 -30.58
C LYS A 418 20.33 -4.43 -30.35
N PHE A 419 20.57 -3.47 -29.48
CA PHE A 419 21.88 -2.91 -29.21
C PHE A 419 22.46 -3.54 -27.94
N ASP A 420 23.76 -3.75 -27.91
CA ASP A 420 24.42 -4.39 -26.76
C ASP A 420 24.45 -3.48 -25.52
N THR A 421 24.46 -2.16 -25.74
CA THR A 421 24.62 -1.16 -24.68
C THR A 421 23.35 -0.39 -24.36
N VAL A 422 22.31 -0.47 -25.20
CA VAL A 422 21.07 0.31 -25.02
C VAL A 422 19.85 -0.54 -25.22
N ARG A 423 18.91 -0.42 -24.31
CA ARG A 423 17.55 -0.94 -24.41
C ARG A 423 16.58 0.24 -24.44
N PHE A 424 15.56 0.18 -25.31
CA PHE A 424 14.46 1.13 -25.33
C PHE A 424 13.14 0.40 -25.09
N GLU A 425 12.24 1.08 -24.39
CA GLU A 425 10.85 0.68 -24.19
C GLU A 425 9.96 1.87 -24.53
N ILE A 426 8.99 1.66 -25.40
CA ILE A 426 8.03 2.68 -25.82
C ILE A 426 6.65 2.12 -25.60
N LYS A 427 5.87 2.75 -24.72
CA LYS A 427 4.51 2.35 -24.41
C LYS A 427 3.56 3.50 -24.66
N ALA A 428 2.44 3.20 -25.30
CA ALA A 428 1.36 4.14 -25.53
C ALA A 428 0.02 3.49 -25.20
N SER A 429 -0.88 4.26 -24.62
CA SER A 429 -2.23 3.81 -24.32
C SER A 429 -3.26 4.91 -24.63
N HIS A 430 -4.47 4.48 -24.99
CA HIS A 430 -5.63 5.35 -25.12
C HIS A 430 -6.85 4.67 -24.54
N GLY A 431 -7.50 5.35 -23.58
CA GLY A 431 -8.65 4.87 -22.85
C GLY A 431 -9.83 5.82 -22.95
N ILE A 432 -11.01 5.25 -23.09
CA ILE A 432 -12.27 5.98 -23.14
C ILE A 432 -13.18 5.43 -22.05
N ARG A 433 -13.66 6.32 -21.17
CA ARG A 433 -14.69 6.04 -20.18
C ARG A 433 -16.00 6.64 -20.63
N GLY A 434 -17.07 5.84 -20.55
CA GLY A 434 -18.46 6.22 -20.71
C GLY A 434 -19.35 5.40 -19.78
N GLY A 435 -20.64 5.39 -19.95
CA GLY A 435 -21.56 4.56 -19.15
C GLY A 435 -23.02 4.94 -19.27
N SER A 436 -23.79 4.76 -18.18
CA SER A 436 -25.18 5.23 -18.07
C SER A 436 -25.25 6.76 -18.04
N ALA A 437 -26.45 7.32 -18.06
CA ALA A 437 -26.65 8.75 -17.84
C ALA A 437 -26.05 9.17 -16.48
N TYR A 438 -25.54 10.39 -16.41
CA TYR A 438 -25.10 10.99 -15.16
C TYR A 438 -26.27 11.77 -14.57
N GLU A 439 -26.81 11.31 -13.46
CA GLU A 439 -28.03 11.86 -12.83
C GLU A 439 -27.74 12.16 -11.36
N ALA A 440 -27.29 13.38 -11.07
CA ALA A 440 -27.15 13.85 -9.70
C ALA A 440 -28.53 14.19 -9.13
N SER A 441 -28.83 13.73 -7.93
CA SER A 441 -30.07 14.02 -7.20
C SER A 441 -29.78 14.04 -5.69
N GLU A 442 -30.72 14.58 -4.91
CA GLU A 442 -30.64 14.56 -3.45
C GLU A 442 -30.57 13.13 -2.87
N LEU A 443 -31.03 12.12 -3.62
CA LEU A 443 -30.98 10.73 -3.20
C LEU A 443 -29.59 10.08 -3.48
N THR A 444 -28.87 10.55 -4.50
CA THR A 444 -27.61 9.95 -4.97
C THR A 444 -26.38 10.77 -4.60
N SER A 445 -26.56 12.04 -4.22
CA SER A 445 -25.50 12.96 -3.88
C SER A 445 -25.87 13.76 -2.63
N SER A 446 -24.94 13.97 -1.73
CA SER A 446 -25.10 14.92 -0.63
C SER A 446 -24.95 16.39 -1.09
N GLU A 447 -24.62 16.59 -2.35
CA GLU A 447 -24.39 17.89 -2.96
C GLU A 447 -25.58 18.28 -3.85
N GLU A 448 -26.10 19.47 -3.66
CA GLU A 448 -27.26 19.99 -4.42
C GLU A 448 -26.92 20.38 -5.88
N GLN A 449 -25.65 20.19 -6.30
CA GLN A 449 -25.17 20.62 -7.61
C GLN A 449 -25.35 19.53 -8.68
N SER A 450 -26.43 19.62 -9.44
CA SER A 450 -26.72 18.69 -10.54
C SER A 450 -25.70 18.77 -11.70
N LEU A 451 -24.94 19.85 -11.78
CA LEU A 451 -23.92 20.07 -12.82
C LEU A 451 -22.56 19.49 -12.45
N LEU A 452 -22.30 19.24 -11.16
CA LEU A 452 -21.02 18.69 -10.70
C LEU A 452 -20.76 17.30 -11.29
N ARG A 453 -19.61 17.13 -11.93
CA ARG A 453 -19.14 15.85 -12.45
C ARG A 453 -17.96 15.36 -11.64
N LYS A 454 -18.16 14.29 -10.86
CA LYS A 454 -17.10 13.65 -10.08
C LYS A 454 -16.13 12.95 -11.02
N PHE A 455 -14.84 13.22 -10.90
CA PHE A 455 -13.79 12.75 -11.84
C PHE A 455 -13.76 11.22 -11.98
N ASN A 456 -14.14 10.48 -10.94
CA ASN A 456 -14.18 9.02 -10.94
C ASN A 456 -15.43 8.44 -11.65
N LEU A 457 -16.45 9.25 -11.94
CA LEU A 457 -17.70 8.85 -12.58
C LEU A 457 -17.90 9.50 -13.96
N ALA A 458 -17.32 10.68 -14.19
CA ALA A 458 -17.47 11.44 -15.42
C ALA A 458 -16.94 10.68 -16.66
N ASP A 459 -17.46 11.02 -17.84
CA ASP A 459 -16.89 10.61 -19.11
C ASP A 459 -15.45 11.14 -19.21
N ARG A 460 -14.53 10.32 -19.74
CA ARG A 460 -13.11 10.65 -19.74
C ARG A 460 -12.41 10.04 -20.95
N ASN A 461 -11.56 10.81 -21.58
CA ASN A 461 -10.56 10.33 -22.53
C ASN A 461 -9.18 10.45 -21.88
N ARG A 462 -8.43 9.35 -21.82
CA ARG A 462 -7.05 9.32 -21.30
C ARG A 462 -6.10 8.88 -22.39
N THR A 463 -5.06 9.66 -22.61
CA THR A 463 -3.94 9.28 -23.48
C THR A 463 -2.65 9.30 -22.67
N GLU A 464 -1.84 8.25 -22.79
CA GLU A 464 -0.60 8.10 -22.05
C GLU A 464 0.52 7.63 -22.98
N LEU A 465 1.70 8.23 -22.81
CA LEU A 465 2.94 7.86 -23.48
C LEU A 465 4.05 7.71 -22.44
N GLU A 466 4.77 6.60 -22.49
CA GLU A 466 5.93 6.31 -21.64
C GLU A 466 7.12 5.88 -22.50
N LEU A 467 8.28 6.45 -22.22
CA LEU A 467 9.54 6.15 -22.89
C LEU A 467 10.57 5.73 -21.85
N GLY A 468 10.99 4.48 -21.90
CA GLY A 468 12.05 3.92 -21.05
C GLY A 468 13.34 3.72 -21.84
N THR A 469 14.47 4.02 -21.22
CA THR A 469 15.81 3.77 -21.78
C THR A 469 16.72 3.23 -20.71
N GLN A 470 17.35 2.10 -20.97
CA GLN A 470 18.43 1.58 -20.15
C GLN A 470 19.73 1.64 -20.95
N TYR A 471 20.75 2.32 -20.43
CA TYR A 471 22.03 2.51 -21.07
C TYR A 471 23.16 1.96 -20.21
N THR A 472 23.85 0.94 -20.71
CA THR A 472 24.95 0.26 -20.04
C THR A 472 26.16 0.22 -20.98
N PRO A 473 26.89 1.35 -21.14
CA PRO A 473 27.99 1.45 -22.09
C PRO A 473 29.19 0.54 -21.76
N ALA A 474 29.35 0.25 -20.49
CA ALA A 474 30.40 -0.61 -19.95
C ALA A 474 29.97 -1.17 -18.59
N ASN A 475 30.68 -2.17 -18.09
CA ASN A 475 30.37 -2.83 -16.80
C ASN A 475 30.44 -1.90 -15.58
N TRP A 476 31.06 -0.75 -15.72
CA TRP A 476 31.22 0.22 -14.63
C TRP A 476 30.07 1.24 -14.54
N MET A 477 29.12 1.28 -15.50
CA MET A 477 28.04 2.26 -15.52
C MET A 477 26.73 1.65 -16.01
N SER A 478 25.63 1.92 -15.29
CA SER A 478 24.24 1.72 -15.73
C SER A 478 23.45 2.99 -15.52
N LEU A 479 22.74 3.42 -16.55
CA LEU A 479 21.83 4.58 -16.54
C LEU A 479 20.45 4.11 -17.00
N ASP A 480 19.43 4.35 -16.19
CA ASP A 480 18.02 4.11 -16.51
C ASP A 480 17.28 5.43 -16.52
N LEU A 481 16.57 5.72 -17.60
CA LEU A 481 15.75 6.94 -17.76
C LEU A 481 14.35 6.51 -18.18
N THR A 482 13.34 6.98 -17.47
CA THR A 482 11.93 6.87 -17.85
C THR A 482 11.33 8.26 -17.95
N VAL A 483 10.56 8.53 -18.99
CA VAL A 483 9.81 9.75 -19.20
C VAL A 483 8.36 9.38 -19.48
N HIS A 484 7.43 10.01 -18.80
CA HIS A 484 6.01 9.77 -18.99
C HIS A 484 5.24 11.06 -19.24
N TYR A 485 4.14 10.94 -19.97
CA TYR A 485 3.16 11.98 -20.18
C TYR A 485 1.77 11.35 -20.27
N ALA A 486 0.84 11.83 -19.46
CA ALA A 486 -0.55 11.44 -19.50
C ALA A 486 -1.45 12.66 -19.50
N ILE A 487 -2.55 12.59 -20.24
CA ILE A 487 -3.59 13.62 -20.25
C ILE A 487 -4.95 12.94 -20.08
N ASP A 488 -5.71 13.41 -19.10
CA ASP A 488 -7.11 13.11 -18.88
C ASP A 488 -7.96 14.31 -19.29
N SER A 489 -8.86 14.13 -20.26
CA SER A 489 -9.86 15.12 -20.64
C SER A 489 -11.22 14.59 -20.24
N PHE A 490 -11.98 15.37 -19.50
CA PHE A 490 -13.34 15.06 -19.08
C PHE A 490 -14.33 15.76 -20.00
N ASP A 491 -15.41 15.05 -20.39
CA ASP A 491 -16.36 15.58 -21.37
C ASP A 491 -16.99 16.89 -20.92
N GLU A 492 -16.78 17.93 -21.73
CA GLU A 492 -17.53 19.16 -21.68
C GLU A 492 -18.90 18.91 -22.29
N ARG A 493 -19.97 19.26 -21.59
CA ARG A 493 -21.29 19.27 -22.23
C ARG A 493 -21.31 20.33 -23.34
N LYS A 494 -21.64 19.90 -24.52
CA LYS A 494 -21.93 20.82 -25.63
C LYS A 494 -23.28 21.48 -25.36
N GLY A 495 -23.26 22.72 -24.86
CA GLY A 495 -24.44 23.52 -24.57
C GLY A 495 -24.12 24.72 -23.68
N ASP A 496 -25.11 25.47 -23.29
CA ASP A 496 -24.99 26.65 -22.41
C ASP A 496 -24.70 26.28 -20.94
N ASP A 497 -24.70 24.98 -20.60
CA ASP A 497 -24.47 24.54 -19.22
C ASP A 497 -22.99 24.36 -18.94
N THR A 498 -22.44 25.11 -18.02
CA THR A 498 -21.09 24.91 -17.48
C THR A 498 -21.02 23.58 -16.75
N VAL A 499 -20.09 22.72 -17.14
CA VAL A 499 -19.80 21.50 -16.39
C VAL A 499 -18.95 21.86 -15.18
N LEU A 500 -19.35 21.42 -14.00
CA LEU A 500 -18.62 21.61 -12.76
C LEU A 500 -17.76 20.38 -12.46
N GLY A 501 -16.66 20.58 -11.75
CA GLY A 501 -15.69 19.54 -11.41
C GLY A 501 -14.43 19.64 -12.24
N LEU A 502 -13.70 18.55 -12.35
CA LEU A 502 -12.43 18.46 -13.08
C LEU A 502 -12.68 18.45 -14.60
N HIS A 503 -12.01 19.32 -15.33
CA HIS A 503 -12.07 19.43 -16.79
C HIS A 503 -10.92 18.69 -17.48
N GLU A 504 -9.72 18.96 -17.04
CA GLU A 504 -8.50 18.36 -17.56
C GLU A 504 -7.50 18.08 -16.45
N SER A 505 -6.70 17.03 -16.60
CA SER A 505 -5.53 16.78 -15.78
C SER A 505 -4.39 16.29 -16.64
N ARG A 506 -3.21 16.88 -16.48
CA ARG A 506 -1.96 16.48 -17.14
C ARG A 506 -0.99 16.00 -16.09
N ASP A 507 -0.41 14.85 -16.31
CA ASP A 507 0.59 14.23 -15.45
C ASP A 507 1.81 13.90 -16.31
N TYR A 508 2.95 14.53 -16.02
CA TYR A 508 4.18 14.32 -16.77
C TYR A 508 5.40 14.41 -15.88
N GLY A 509 6.44 13.70 -16.28
CA GLY A 509 7.65 13.67 -15.48
C GLY A 509 8.73 12.77 -16.02
N TYR A 510 9.78 12.66 -15.24
CA TYR A 510 10.89 11.76 -15.53
C TYR A 510 11.47 11.15 -14.26
N ASP A 511 12.06 9.96 -14.43
CA ASP A 511 12.84 9.24 -13.44
C ASP A 511 14.19 8.84 -14.04
N LEU A 512 15.26 9.22 -13.37
CA LEU A 512 16.64 8.94 -13.75
C LEU A 512 17.31 8.16 -12.62
N ASN A 513 17.94 7.02 -12.96
CA ASN A 513 18.76 6.23 -12.03
C ASN A 513 20.14 6.00 -12.64
N LEU A 514 21.18 6.29 -11.89
CA LEU A 514 22.58 6.12 -12.27
C LEU A 514 23.30 5.25 -11.24
N ASN A 515 23.95 4.17 -11.71
CA ASN A 515 24.83 3.34 -10.89
C ASN A 515 26.23 3.33 -11.51
N LEU A 516 27.23 3.55 -10.67
CA LEU A 516 28.63 3.65 -11.04
C LEU A 516 29.48 2.68 -10.20
N PHE A 517 30.22 1.82 -10.86
CA PHE A 517 31.23 0.92 -10.29
C PHE A 517 32.61 1.41 -10.73
N LEU A 518 33.07 2.51 -10.09
CA LEU A 518 34.24 3.27 -10.55
C LEU A 518 35.56 2.52 -10.38
N SER A 519 35.62 1.63 -9.39
CA SER A 519 36.69 0.64 -9.18
C SER A 519 36.12 -0.54 -8.37
N ASP A 520 36.94 -1.56 -8.14
CA ASP A 520 36.56 -2.71 -7.30
C ASP A 520 36.15 -2.29 -5.89
N ASN A 521 36.64 -1.16 -5.41
CA ASN A 521 36.43 -0.66 -4.06
C ASN A 521 35.56 0.62 -4.01
N LEU A 522 35.19 1.24 -5.14
CA LEU A 522 34.45 2.50 -5.17
C LEU A 522 33.17 2.37 -5.98
N THR A 523 32.06 2.45 -5.29
CA THR A 523 30.72 2.48 -5.90
C THR A 523 30.03 3.81 -5.60
N ALA A 524 29.23 4.29 -6.55
CA ALA A 524 28.38 5.44 -6.36
C ALA A 524 27.05 5.22 -7.08
N TYR A 525 26.01 5.84 -6.57
CA TYR A 525 24.70 5.89 -7.22
C TYR A 525 24.12 7.30 -7.15
N GLY A 526 23.20 7.57 -8.04
CA GLY A 526 22.36 8.76 -7.97
C GLY A 526 21.02 8.51 -8.65
N PHE A 527 19.99 9.15 -8.16
CA PHE A 527 18.71 9.17 -8.82
C PHE A 527 18.08 10.55 -8.75
N ALA A 528 17.24 10.87 -9.71
CA ALA A 528 16.45 12.09 -9.76
C ALA A 528 15.11 11.79 -10.42
N GLY A 529 14.03 12.11 -9.74
CA GLY A 529 12.68 12.06 -10.27
C GLY A 529 12.02 13.43 -10.12
N GLN A 530 11.27 13.84 -11.13
CA GLN A 530 10.41 15.01 -11.05
C GLN A 530 9.12 14.74 -11.79
N GLN A 531 8.01 15.07 -11.12
CA GLN A 531 6.66 14.94 -11.64
C GLN A 531 5.93 16.27 -11.50
N TRP A 532 5.13 16.60 -12.49
CA TRP A 532 4.19 17.71 -12.48
C TRP A 532 2.79 17.20 -12.76
N ILE A 533 1.82 17.70 -12.01
CA ILE A 533 0.41 17.42 -12.20
C ILE A 533 -0.31 18.76 -12.29
N ASP A 534 -0.79 19.09 -13.48
CA ASP A 534 -1.58 20.28 -13.72
C ASP A 534 -3.05 19.87 -13.86
N SER A 535 -3.96 20.54 -13.17
CA SER A 535 -5.39 20.22 -13.19
C SER A 535 -6.23 21.49 -13.28
N GLU A 536 -7.24 21.47 -14.14
CA GLU A 536 -8.20 22.55 -14.35
C GLU A 536 -9.60 22.08 -13.87
N GLN A 537 -10.25 22.89 -13.03
CA GLN A 537 -11.59 22.57 -12.54
C GLN A 537 -12.47 23.82 -12.43
N ALA A 538 -13.77 23.59 -12.39
CA ALA A 538 -14.77 24.62 -12.16
C ALA A 538 -15.73 24.23 -11.06
N GLY A 539 -16.25 25.21 -10.33
CA GLY A 539 -17.28 25.07 -9.33
C GLY A 539 -18.28 26.22 -9.38
N ASP A 540 -19.41 26.04 -8.68
CA ASP A 540 -20.45 27.05 -8.55
C ASP A 540 -21.03 27.02 -7.13
N GLN A 541 -21.04 28.17 -6.46
CA GLN A 541 -21.66 28.32 -5.13
C GLN A 541 -22.37 29.68 -5.00
N ALA A 542 -22.86 30.28 -5.92
CA ALA A 542 -23.47 31.59 -6.07
C ALA A 542 -22.94 32.30 -7.33
N ASN A 543 -21.69 32.01 -7.70
CA ASN A 543 -21.02 32.45 -8.92
C ASN A 543 -20.05 31.38 -9.37
N ILE A 544 -19.92 31.21 -10.67
CA ILE A 544 -18.96 30.29 -11.26
C ILE A 544 -17.53 30.73 -10.92
N TRP A 545 -16.71 29.79 -10.52
CA TRP A 545 -15.29 29.98 -10.32
C TRP A 545 -14.49 28.93 -11.08
N TYR A 546 -13.27 29.25 -11.45
CA TYR A 546 -12.30 28.35 -12.06
C TYR A 546 -11.08 28.24 -11.16
N ALA A 547 -10.50 27.08 -11.10
CA ALA A 547 -9.25 26.85 -10.39
C ALA A 547 -8.26 26.07 -11.26
N ASP A 548 -7.02 26.55 -11.24
CA ASP A 548 -5.84 25.88 -11.76
C ASP A 548 -5.04 25.36 -10.57
N ILE A 549 -4.79 24.05 -10.54
CA ILE A 549 -4.03 23.38 -9.50
C ILE A 549 -2.77 22.83 -10.14
N ASN A 550 -1.62 23.28 -9.63
CA ASN A 550 -0.31 22.89 -10.12
C ASN A 550 0.49 22.25 -8.99
N ASP A 551 0.69 20.94 -9.09
CA ASP A 551 1.48 20.17 -8.14
C ASP A 551 2.81 19.78 -8.77
N SER A 552 3.89 19.88 -8.02
CA SER A 552 5.20 19.38 -8.42
C SER A 552 5.88 18.60 -7.30
N PHE A 553 6.50 17.49 -7.68
CA PHE A 553 7.19 16.59 -6.79
C PHE A 553 8.61 16.39 -7.28
N ILE A 554 9.59 16.56 -6.38
CA ILE A 554 11.00 16.29 -6.64
C ILE A 554 11.47 15.20 -5.68
N ASN A 555 12.21 14.24 -6.21
CA ASN A 555 12.87 13.20 -5.44
C ASN A 555 14.29 13.02 -5.95
N LEU A 556 15.29 13.29 -5.10
CA LEU A 556 16.71 13.21 -5.44
C LEU A 556 17.43 12.32 -4.43
N GLY A 557 18.43 11.59 -4.91
CA GLY A 557 19.32 10.88 -4.00
C GLY A 557 20.68 10.64 -4.63
N ALA A 558 21.70 10.58 -3.79
CA ALA A 558 23.05 10.22 -4.19
C ALA A 558 23.76 9.51 -3.03
N GLY A 559 24.55 8.51 -3.37
CA GLY A 559 25.36 7.81 -2.39
C GLY A 559 26.70 7.38 -2.95
N VAL A 560 27.66 7.23 -2.05
CA VAL A 560 29.01 6.76 -2.37
C VAL A 560 29.50 5.84 -1.26
N ALA A 561 30.14 4.73 -1.64
CA ALA A 561 30.78 3.82 -0.73
C ALA A 561 32.19 3.47 -1.22
N TYR A 562 33.16 3.49 -0.30
CA TYR A 562 34.54 3.11 -0.55
C TYR A 562 35.02 2.04 0.45
N SER A 563 35.39 0.87 -0.04
CA SER A 563 35.78 -0.31 0.76
C SER A 563 37.27 -0.60 0.86
N GLY A 564 38.12 0.27 0.30
CA GLY A 564 39.59 0.05 0.19
C GLY A 564 40.43 0.58 1.34
N LEU A 565 39.88 0.97 2.49
CA LEU A 565 40.62 1.51 3.61
C LEU A 565 41.14 0.41 4.56
N LEU A 566 42.29 0.62 5.17
CA LEU A 566 42.89 -0.26 6.17
C LEU A 566 43.03 -1.72 5.69
N ASP A 567 43.62 -1.91 4.50
CA ASP A 567 43.78 -3.22 3.85
C ASP A 567 42.40 -3.91 3.63
N ASP A 568 41.45 -3.19 3.03
CA ASP A 568 40.06 -3.61 2.72
C ASP A 568 39.21 -3.98 3.96
N ARG A 569 39.65 -3.57 5.15
CA ARG A 569 38.92 -3.84 6.40
C ARG A 569 37.93 -2.74 6.80
N LEU A 570 38.05 -1.55 6.24
CA LEU A 570 37.16 -0.42 6.54
C LEU A 570 36.47 0.05 5.27
N THR A 571 35.14 -0.03 5.28
CA THR A 571 34.25 0.60 4.31
C THR A 571 33.69 1.88 4.92
N VAL A 572 33.72 2.97 4.17
CA VAL A 572 33.05 4.22 4.53
C VAL A 572 32.04 4.60 3.45
N GLY A 573 30.94 5.17 3.86
CA GLY A 573 29.92 5.61 2.91
C GLY A 573 29.14 6.82 3.41
N ALA A 574 28.49 7.46 2.44
CA ALA A 574 27.60 8.58 2.67
C ALA A 574 26.43 8.50 1.69
N ASP A 575 25.23 8.69 2.21
CA ASP A 575 24.00 8.71 1.46
C ASP A 575 23.24 10.00 1.75
N TYR A 576 22.66 10.59 0.73
CA TYR A 576 21.80 11.78 0.81
C TYR A 576 20.52 11.55 0.04
N LEU A 577 19.40 11.83 0.67
CA LEU A 577 18.07 11.80 0.08
C LEU A 577 17.40 13.15 0.29
N PHE A 578 16.67 13.58 -0.72
CA PHE A 578 15.84 14.78 -0.69
C PHE A 578 14.52 14.52 -1.39
N ALA A 579 13.44 14.88 -0.74
CA ALA A 579 12.10 14.89 -1.32
C ALA A 579 11.46 16.25 -1.09
N ASN A 580 10.73 16.74 -2.09
CA ASN A 580 9.99 17.99 -2.02
C ASN A 580 8.64 17.85 -2.71
N SER A 581 7.64 18.47 -2.14
CA SER A 581 6.31 18.64 -2.73
C SER A 581 5.93 20.10 -2.69
N ASN A 582 5.43 20.62 -3.80
CA ASN A 582 4.92 21.98 -3.90
C ASN A 582 3.58 21.95 -4.63
N GLY A 583 2.54 22.49 -4.02
CA GLY A 583 1.19 22.62 -4.57
C GLY A 583 0.77 24.08 -4.58
N GLU A 584 0.31 24.56 -5.72
CA GLU A 584 -0.25 25.89 -5.90
C GLU A 584 -1.67 25.79 -6.44
N THR A 585 -2.61 26.49 -5.81
CA THR A 585 -3.98 26.60 -6.29
C THR A 585 -4.32 28.05 -6.59
N LEU A 586 -4.57 28.33 -7.87
CA LEU A 586 -5.01 29.64 -8.35
C LEU A 586 -6.52 29.61 -8.61
N VAL A 587 -7.26 30.49 -7.98
CA VAL A 587 -8.72 30.57 -8.13
C VAL A 587 -9.13 31.89 -8.76
N ASP A 588 -9.88 31.84 -9.85
CA ASP A 588 -10.57 32.98 -10.45
C ASP A 588 -12.07 32.91 -10.08
N ALA A 589 -12.43 33.65 -9.04
CA ALA A 589 -13.81 33.78 -8.59
C ALA A 589 -14.48 35.02 -9.22
N ASN A 590 -15.64 34.82 -9.79
CA ASN A 590 -16.41 35.87 -10.46
C ASN A 590 -15.72 36.54 -11.66
N LEU A 591 -14.77 35.88 -12.30
CA LEU A 591 -14.01 36.38 -13.44
C LEU A 591 -13.29 37.70 -13.14
N THR A 592 -12.81 37.89 -11.92
CA THR A 592 -12.10 39.11 -11.45
C THR A 592 -10.59 38.99 -11.54
N GLY A 593 -10.08 37.86 -11.97
CA GLY A 593 -8.66 37.52 -12.07
C GLY A 593 -8.21 36.50 -11.00
N SER A 594 -7.28 35.64 -11.36
CA SER A 594 -6.80 34.57 -10.51
C SER A 594 -6.06 35.09 -9.29
N THR A 595 -6.32 34.51 -8.14
CA THR A 595 -5.62 34.75 -6.87
C THR A 595 -5.18 33.42 -6.26
N SER A 596 -4.03 33.40 -5.57
CA SER A 596 -3.62 32.22 -4.80
C SER A 596 -4.63 31.93 -3.70
N TYR A 597 -5.05 30.67 -3.60
CA TYR A 597 -5.96 30.20 -2.56
C TYR A 597 -5.21 29.63 -1.36
N GLY A 598 -3.94 29.32 -1.52
CA GLY A 598 -3.06 28.74 -0.51
C GLY A 598 -2.05 27.81 -1.19
N ASP A 599 -0.82 27.95 -0.79
CA ASP A 599 0.27 27.13 -1.31
C ASP A 599 0.67 26.14 -0.24
N TYR A 600 0.82 24.88 -0.64
CA TYR A 600 1.37 23.84 0.20
C TYR A 600 2.80 23.55 -0.23
N TYR A 601 3.70 23.53 0.74
CA TYR A 601 5.10 23.22 0.51
C TYR A 601 5.60 22.24 1.58
N SER A 602 6.25 21.16 1.18
CA SER A 602 6.92 20.27 2.09
C SER A 602 8.26 19.80 1.56
N PHE A 603 9.18 19.52 2.45
CA PHE A 603 10.42 18.85 2.09
C PHE A 603 10.93 17.92 3.20
N ASN A 604 11.69 16.92 2.80
CA ASN A 604 12.44 16.04 3.68
C ASN A 604 13.90 15.95 3.19
N HIS A 605 14.85 16.07 4.11
CA HIS A 605 16.26 15.76 3.91
C HIS A 605 16.65 14.60 4.80
N SER A 606 17.34 13.62 4.24
CA SER A 606 17.96 12.52 4.97
C SER A 606 19.43 12.41 4.60
N VAL A 607 20.31 12.35 5.59
CA VAL A 607 21.75 12.14 5.42
C VAL A 607 22.18 10.97 6.29
N GLU A 608 22.78 9.96 5.72
CA GLU A 608 23.47 8.88 6.47
C GLU A 608 24.97 8.93 6.18
N LEU A 609 25.78 8.93 7.23
CA LEU A 609 27.21 8.76 7.18
C LEU A 609 27.58 7.49 7.96
N TYR A 610 28.32 6.58 7.36
CA TYR A 610 28.66 5.34 8.04
C TYR A 610 30.09 4.88 7.79
N GLY A 611 30.60 4.14 8.76
CA GLY A 611 31.86 3.38 8.67
C GLY A 611 31.66 1.97 9.20
N GLU A 612 32.07 0.98 8.41
CA GLU A 612 31.96 -0.44 8.74
C GLU A 612 33.36 -1.05 8.80
N TYR A 613 33.77 -1.51 9.97
CA TYR A 613 35.10 -2.09 10.20
C TYR A 613 35.01 -3.60 10.45
N ALA A 614 35.67 -4.39 9.62
CA ALA A 614 35.81 -5.82 9.79
C ALA A 614 36.87 -6.13 10.86
N LEU A 615 36.44 -6.48 12.06
CA LEU A 615 37.30 -6.91 13.16
C LEU A 615 37.95 -8.26 12.84
N SER A 616 37.20 -9.18 12.23
CA SER A 616 37.60 -10.48 11.71
C SER A 616 36.69 -10.91 10.58
N GLU A 617 36.89 -12.10 10.00
CA GLU A 617 35.98 -12.66 8.99
C GLU A 617 34.54 -12.86 9.53
N SER A 618 34.39 -13.02 10.84
CA SER A 618 33.10 -13.26 11.50
C SER A 618 32.60 -12.10 12.37
N MET A 619 33.31 -11.00 12.48
CA MET A 619 32.95 -9.88 13.35
C MET A 619 33.11 -8.54 12.65
N GLN A 620 32.06 -7.70 12.72
CA GLN A 620 32.03 -6.39 12.12
C GLN A 620 31.50 -5.36 13.12
N LEU A 621 32.03 -4.15 13.07
CA LEU A 621 31.59 -2.99 13.83
C LEU A 621 31.14 -1.91 12.84
N LYS A 622 29.90 -1.40 12.97
CA LYS A 622 29.38 -0.28 12.19
C LYS A 622 29.12 0.90 13.11
N LEU A 623 29.61 2.07 12.75
CA LEU A 623 29.20 3.35 13.31
C LEU A 623 28.43 4.09 12.22
N ALA A 624 27.19 4.47 12.51
CA ALA A 624 26.34 5.22 11.60
C ALA A 624 25.81 6.48 12.29
N TYR A 625 25.81 7.58 11.56
CA TYR A 625 25.15 8.81 11.93
C TYR A 625 24.08 9.13 10.89
N GLN A 626 22.84 9.34 11.34
CA GLN A 626 21.71 9.72 10.50
C GLN A 626 21.17 11.07 10.95
N TYR A 627 20.91 11.94 9.98
CA TYR A 627 20.24 13.22 10.15
C TYR A 627 18.99 13.25 9.30
N GLU A 628 17.87 13.63 9.91
CA GLU A 628 16.59 13.80 9.26
C GLU A 628 16.06 15.20 9.51
N ARG A 629 15.51 15.82 8.48
CA ARG A 629 14.81 17.09 8.59
C ARG A 629 13.54 17.06 7.77
N PHE A 630 12.43 17.30 8.42
CA PHE A 630 11.13 17.46 7.80
C PHE A 630 10.59 18.87 8.02
N TYR A 631 9.93 19.40 7.01
CA TYR A 631 9.26 20.68 7.06
C TYR A 631 8.07 20.68 6.13
N ASP A 632 6.94 21.25 6.57
CA ASP A 632 5.81 21.57 5.71
C ASP A 632 5.10 22.86 6.15
N THR A 633 4.12 23.27 5.34
CA THR A 633 3.26 24.45 5.56
C THR A 633 1.80 24.03 5.68
N ASP A 634 1.51 22.94 6.44
CA ASP A 634 0.15 22.46 6.60
C ASP A 634 -0.71 23.49 7.35
N ALA A 635 -1.75 23.99 6.68
CA ALA A 635 -2.69 24.97 7.25
C ALA A 635 -3.60 24.37 8.33
N SER A 636 -3.62 23.02 8.51
CA SER A 636 -4.34 22.34 9.59
C SER A 636 -3.63 22.41 10.93
N GLU A 637 -2.37 22.81 10.95
CA GLU A 637 -1.56 23.05 12.15
C GLU A 637 -2.01 24.32 12.88
N VAL A 638 -3.11 24.25 13.57
CA VAL A 638 -3.68 25.38 14.31
C VAL A 638 -3.75 25.06 15.80
N GLY A 639 -3.37 26.01 16.61
CA GLY A 639 -3.44 25.89 18.07
C GLY A 639 -4.87 25.81 18.61
N VAL A 640 -5.00 25.33 19.83
CA VAL A 640 -6.26 25.40 20.58
C VAL A 640 -6.71 26.86 20.67
N ASP A 641 -8.01 27.11 20.50
CA ASP A 641 -8.63 28.45 20.43
C ASP A 641 -8.16 29.36 19.27
N ALA A 642 -7.43 28.83 18.30
CA ALA A 642 -7.11 29.60 17.07
C ALA A 642 -8.37 30.16 16.42
N ILE A 643 -9.46 29.40 16.47
CA ILE A 643 -10.80 29.86 16.17
C ILE A 643 -11.63 29.62 17.43
N THR A 644 -11.97 30.70 18.13
CA THR A 644 -12.64 30.66 19.44
C THR A 644 -13.90 29.79 19.40
N GLY A 645 -13.94 28.77 20.24
CA GLY A 645 -15.07 27.85 20.38
C GLY A 645 -15.23 26.82 19.25
N LEU A 646 -14.27 26.72 18.33
CA LEU A 646 -14.23 25.72 17.25
C LEU A 646 -13.01 24.80 17.38
N THR A 647 -11.82 25.34 17.66
CA THR A 647 -10.60 24.52 17.79
C THR A 647 -10.43 24.06 19.23
N THR A 648 -10.90 22.85 19.55
CA THR A 648 -10.80 22.23 20.88
C THR A 648 -9.69 21.19 20.96
N LEU A 649 -9.13 20.77 19.83
CA LEU A 649 -7.88 20.04 19.66
C LEU A 649 -6.98 20.87 18.75
N GLY A 650 -5.86 21.34 19.25
CA GLY A 650 -4.86 22.05 18.48
C GLY A 650 -3.75 21.08 18.09
N LEU A 651 -3.43 21.06 16.81
CA LEU A 651 -2.26 20.36 16.29
C LEU A 651 -1.07 21.31 16.35
N GLY A 652 0.05 20.80 16.81
CA GLY A 652 1.32 21.51 16.82
C GLY A 652 1.97 21.48 15.43
N ASN A 653 3.04 22.23 15.32
CA ASN A 653 3.93 22.15 14.17
C ASN A 653 4.79 20.90 14.32
N HIS A 654 4.60 19.92 13.43
CA HIS A 654 5.32 18.64 13.44
C HIS A 654 6.62 18.67 12.62
N ASN A 655 7.11 19.85 12.32
CA ASN A 655 8.40 20.05 11.67
C ASN A 655 9.54 19.68 12.61
N TYR A 656 10.49 18.87 12.14
CA TYR A 656 11.59 18.43 13.00
C TYR A 656 12.97 18.50 12.35
N ASN A 657 13.97 18.57 13.24
CA ASN A 657 15.33 18.20 12.97
C ASN A 657 15.69 17.07 13.95
N ALA A 658 16.17 15.97 13.44
CA ALA A 658 16.44 14.80 14.26
C ALA A 658 17.79 14.17 13.91
N HIS A 659 18.45 13.63 14.91
CA HIS A 659 19.79 13.06 14.83
C HIS A 659 19.80 11.70 15.50
N GLN A 660 20.42 10.72 14.85
CA GLN A 660 20.65 9.40 15.41
C GLN A 660 22.11 9.02 15.24
N LEU A 661 22.76 8.56 16.30
CA LEU A 661 24.09 7.96 16.25
C LEU A 661 23.98 6.52 16.75
N MET A 662 24.35 5.55 15.91
CA MET A 662 24.26 4.12 16.22
C MET A 662 25.62 3.44 16.11
N LEU A 663 26.00 2.69 17.14
CA LEU A 663 27.11 1.75 17.12
C LEU A 663 26.54 0.32 17.11
N SER A 664 26.86 -0.43 16.07
CA SER A 664 26.34 -1.78 15.86
C SER A 664 27.50 -2.79 15.81
N PHE A 665 27.35 -3.88 16.54
CA PHE A 665 28.27 -5.02 16.51
C PHE A 665 27.56 -6.21 15.87
N SER A 666 28.12 -6.72 14.77
CA SER A 666 27.59 -7.86 14.02
C SER A 666 28.48 -9.07 14.16
N TYR A 667 27.87 -10.22 14.44
CA TYR A 667 28.52 -11.52 14.38
C TYR A 667 27.97 -12.29 13.17
N ILE A 668 28.88 -12.71 12.28
CA ILE A 668 28.57 -13.47 11.06
C ILE A 668 28.83 -14.95 11.34
N LEU A 669 27.83 -15.81 11.08
CA LEU A 669 27.81 -17.25 11.36
C LEU A 669 28.46 -18.07 10.24
#